data_bd1cd590256e69a4140bb0bb2dd4b891
#
_entry.id   bd1cd590256e69a4140bb0bb2dd4b891
#
_cell.length_a   1.000
_cell.length_b   1.000
_cell.length_c   1.000
_cell.angle_alpha   90.00
_cell.angle_beta   90.00
_cell.angle_gamma   90.00
#
_symmetry.space_group_name_H-M   'P 1'
#
loop_
_entity.id
_entity.type
_entity.pdbx_description
1 polymer ?
#
loop_
_entity_poly.entity_id
_entity_poly.type
_entity_poly.pdbx_seq_one_letter_code
_entity_poly.pdbx_strand_id
1 'polypeptide(L)'
;MQTTTRVAVIGGGVVGASVLYHLTKLGWSDVMLLERSELTSGSTWHAAGGFHTLNGDTNMAALQGYTIRLYKELEEITGMSCGLHHVGGITLADNQDRFDMLLAERAKHRFMGLETEIVGPEEIAEIAPVTNTDGIIGALYDPLDGHLDPSGTTHAYAKAARMGGATIHTHTMVQETNQRPDGTWDVVTDKGTIHAEHVVNAGGLWAREVGAMAGVYLPLHPMEHQYIVTDDIADIYERGEEHPHVMDPAGESYLRQEGRGLCIGFYEQPCRPWAVDGTPWSFGHELLPDDFDKIEDSIAFAYKRFPVLETAGIKSVIHGPFTFAPDGNPLVGPVPGMRNYWSACGVMAGFSQGGGVGLMLAQWMIERECERDVTAMDVARFGDWISPGYTRPKVIENYQKRFSVAYPNEELPAARPNRTTPMYDIFTDMGAVWGQQYGLEVPNYFARGDEPAHETPSFRRSDAFAATAREVAAVRNGVGINEVHNFGKYLITGPRARAWLDRIMAGRVPQPGRVSLTPMLSPKGKLIGDFTMSCLSETEFQLTASYGAQAVHMRHFQMHEEDGVSIENISDKRNGFQLAGPRARDVLQACTRSDIADMKFLHIRPLTVGMTDCIVQRVSYTGDLGYEIYCDPMAQRQLWWTLWDAGQAHDMAPFGMRAMMSLRLDKFFGSWLSEYSPDYTAAETGLDRFISWTKNADFVGRAAAEAERAKGPARQLCAFIVDADDADAHGYEPIWLDGSVVGFCTSGGFSHHMNASIALGFLPPQHVKEGQDVEIEILGKMRRATMTKTPLFDADGARMRG
;
A
#
# COMPACT_ATOMS: atom_id res chain seq x y z
N MET A 1 4.63 34.34 23.24
CA MET A 1 4.29 33.28 22.25
C MET A 1 2.79 33.31 22.05
N GLN A 2 2.32 33.11 20.80
CA GLN A 2 0.89 32.98 20.48
C GLN A 2 0.31 31.77 21.24
N THR A 3 -0.87 31.94 21.84
CA THR A 3 -1.50 30.89 22.69
C THR A 3 -2.58 30.08 21.95
N THR A 4 -2.88 30.45 20.71
CA THR A 4 -3.88 29.76 19.85
C THR A 4 -3.34 29.59 18.45
N THR A 5 -3.71 28.52 17.77
CA THR A 5 -3.39 28.29 16.36
C THR A 5 -4.39 27.29 15.77
N ARG A 6 -4.63 27.32 14.47
CA ARG A 6 -5.40 26.28 13.79
C ARG A 6 -4.64 24.96 13.79
N VAL A 7 -3.35 24.97 13.44
CA VAL A 7 -2.55 23.74 13.39
C VAL A 7 -1.25 23.93 14.15
N ALA A 8 -0.97 23.01 15.08
CA ALA A 8 0.32 22.86 15.73
C ALA A 8 1.07 21.67 15.10
N VAL A 9 2.16 21.94 14.38
CA VAL A 9 3.06 20.92 13.81
C VAL A 9 4.21 20.69 14.79
N ILE A 10 4.39 19.45 15.27
CA ILE A 10 5.42 19.08 16.25
C ILE A 10 6.59 18.42 15.51
N GLY A 11 7.74 19.13 15.46
CA GLY A 11 8.97 18.69 14.81
C GLY A 11 9.41 19.56 13.64
N GLY A 12 10.67 20.02 13.70
CA GLY A 12 11.28 20.95 12.73
C GLY A 12 12.25 20.31 11.73
N GLY A 13 12.07 19.02 11.43
CA GLY A 13 12.76 18.34 10.33
C GLY A 13 12.14 18.68 8.97
N VAL A 14 12.70 18.09 7.89
CA VAL A 14 12.25 18.35 6.50
C VAL A 14 10.75 18.07 6.32
N VAL A 15 10.22 17.03 6.97
CA VAL A 15 8.80 16.64 6.85
C VAL A 15 7.89 17.67 7.52
N GLY A 16 8.18 18.08 8.77
CA GLY A 16 7.39 19.09 9.47
C GLY A 16 7.44 20.45 8.78
N ALA A 17 8.60 20.86 8.26
CA ALA A 17 8.75 22.08 7.47
C ALA A 17 7.96 22.01 6.15
N SER A 18 7.95 20.85 5.49
CA SER A 18 7.15 20.62 4.28
C SER A 18 5.65 20.66 4.56
N VAL A 19 5.17 20.03 5.63
CA VAL A 19 3.76 20.10 6.04
C VAL A 19 3.34 21.55 6.29
N LEU A 20 4.15 22.29 7.05
CA LEU A 20 3.90 23.70 7.34
C LEU A 20 3.80 24.55 6.05
N TYR A 21 4.73 24.32 5.11
CA TYR A 21 4.71 25.01 3.80
C TYR A 21 3.46 24.68 3.01
N HIS A 22 3.08 23.41 2.89
CA HIS A 22 1.92 23.02 2.09
C HIS A 22 0.60 23.49 2.69
N LEU A 23 0.48 23.54 4.03
CA LEU A 23 -0.68 24.15 4.68
C LEU A 23 -0.83 25.62 4.26
N THR A 24 0.27 26.38 4.27
CA THR A 24 0.23 27.80 3.83
C THR A 24 -0.01 27.92 2.33
N LYS A 25 0.63 27.10 1.50
CA LYS A 25 0.44 27.05 0.04
C LYS A 25 -1.03 26.80 -0.33
N LEU A 26 -1.73 25.99 0.45
CA LEU A 26 -3.17 25.69 0.26
C LEU A 26 -4.12 26.61 1.05
N GLY A 27 -3.61 27.70 1.63
CA GLY A 27 -4.41 28.80 2.17
C GLY A 27 -4.66 28.81 3.69
N TRP A 28 -4.07 27.86 4.47
CA TRP A 28 -4.12 27.93 5.93
C TRP A 28 -2.90 28.65 6.49
N SER A 29 -3.05 29.92 6.85
CA SER A 29 -1.95 30.77 7.34
C SER A 29 -1.81 30.78 8.87
N ASP A 30 -2.87 30.43 9.63
CA ASP A 30 -2.81 30.30 11.08
C ASP A 30 -2.27 28.93 11.46
N VAL A 31 -0.99 28.70 11.18
CA VAL A 31 -0.30 27.44 11.43
C VAL A 31 1.03 27.69 12.14
N MET A 32 1.39 26.81 13.06
CA MET A 32 2.55 26.93 13.92
C MET A 32 3.38 25.65 13.92
N LEU A 33 4.70 25.79 13.84
CA LEU A 33 5.64 24.71 14.05
C LEU A 33 6.36 24.87 15.37
N LEU A 34 6.44 23.79 16.13
CA LEU A 34 7.11 23.69 17.44
C LEU A 34 8.30 22.74 17.31
N GLU A 35 9.51 23.27 17.51
CA GLU A 35 10.74 22.50 17.50
C GLU A 35 11.46 22.67 18.84
N ARG A 36 11.83 21.54 19.47
CA ARG A 36 12.47 21.54 20.80
C ARG A 36 13.89 22.11 20.80
N SER A 37 14.56 22.05 19.65
CA SER A 37 15.93 22.54 19.46
C SER A 37 15.96 23.48 18.26
N GLU A 38 16.92 23.31 17.33
CA GLU A 38 16.97 24.03 16.06
C GLU A 38 16.30 23.20 14.95
N LEU A 39 15.91 23.87 13.87
CA LEU A 39 15.45 23.15 12.67
C LEU A 39 16.54 22.15 12.23
N THR A 40 16.12 21.02 11.70
CA THR A 40 16.96 19.93 11.21
C THR A 40 17.65 19.05 12.27
N SER A 41 17.62 19.39 13.56
CA SER A 41 18.41 18.73 14.63
C SER A 41 18.18 17.24 14.85
N GLY A 42 17.13 16.65 14.24
CA GLY A 42 16.90 15.19 14.21
C GLY A 42 17.72 14.49 13.13
N SER A 43 17.12 13.57 12.38
CA SER A 43 17.78 12.84 11.29
C SER A 43 18.07 13.70 10.05
N THR A 44 17.43 14.86 9.90
CA THR A 44 17.52 15.67 8.70
C THR A 44 18.94 16.16 8.41
N TRP A 45 19.67 16.69 9.40
CA TRP A 45 20.96 17.33 9.17
C TRP A 45 22.08 16.35 8.75
N HIS A 46 21.98 15.09 9.16
CA HIS A 46 22.96 14.05 8.84
C HIS A 46 22.52 13.11 7.70
N ALA A 47 21.44 13.45 6.98
CA ALA A 47 21.02 12.67 5.83
C ALA A 47 22.01 12.80 4.67
N ALA A 48 22.20 11.73 3.89
CA ALA A 48 23.06 11.75 2.70
C ALA A 48 22.53 12.65 1.57
N GLY A 49 21.29 13.12 1.65
CA GLY A 49 20.70 14.12 0.75
C GLY A 49 20.30 13.59 -0.63
N GLY A 50 20.44 12.30 -0.90
CA GLY A 50 20.03 11.69 -2.17
C GLY A 50 18.51 11.67 -2.33
N PHE A 51 18.05 11.78 -3.59
CA PHE A 51 16.65 11.63 -3.97
C PHE A 51 16.52 10.83 -5.27
N HIS A 52 15.39 10.11 -5.40
CA HIS A 52 15.09 9.25 -6.55
C HIS A 52 13.58 9.14 -6.75
N THR A 53 13.15 8.77 -7.98
CA THR A 53 11.74 8.52 -8.31
C THR A 53 11.35 7.06 -8.16
N LEU A 54 12.29 6.14 -8.13
CA LEU A 54 12.05 4.69 -8.04
C LEU A 54 11.24 4.33 -6.78
N ASN A 55 10.05 3.75 -6.99
CA ASN A 55 9.19 3.25 -5.92
C ASN A 55 8.24 2.16 -6.45
N GLY A 56 8.02 1.11 -5.67
CA GLY A 56 7.11 0.03 -6.00
C GLY A 56 5.65 0.47 -6.19
N ASP A 57 5.22 1.51 -5.46
CA ASP A 57 3.89 2.11 -5.59
C ASP A 57 3.90 3.32 -6.54
N THR A 58 2.99 3.35 -7.51
CA THR A 58 2.94 4.41 -8.53
C THR A 58 2.57 5.77 -7.98
N ASN A 59 1.70 5.83 -6.96
CA ASN A 59 1.34 7.10 -6.33
C ASN A 59 2.50 7.65 -5.51
N MET A 60 3.22 6.78 -4.79
CA MET A 60 4.44 7.17 -4.10
C MET A 60 5.51 7.66 -5.08
N ALA A 61 5.75 6.95 -6.19
CA ALA A 61 6.68 7.40 -7.23
C ALA A 61 6.28 8.77 -7.83
N ALA A 62 5.00 8.99 -8.09
CA ALA A 62 4.48 10.28 -8.56
C ALA A 62 4.71 11.41 -7.54
N LEU A 63 4.52 11.13 -6.23
CA LEU A 63 4.77 12.07 -5.15
C LEU A 63 6.27 12.35 -4.95
N GLN A 64 7.13 11.35 -5.19
CA GLN A 64 8.58 11.56 -5.24
C GLN A 64 8.96 12.49 -6.40
N GLY A 65 8.43 12.25 -7.59
CA GLY A 65 8.60 13.14 -8.73
C GLY A 65 8.09 14.57 -8.48
N TYR A 66 6.96 14.71 -7.77
CA TYR A 66 6.48 16.04 -7.33
C TYR A 66 7.50 16.69 -6.38
N THR A 67 7.97 15.94 -5.38
CA THR A 67 8.94 16.43 -4.38
C THR A 67 10.21 16.98 -5.03
N ILE A 68 10.77 16.23 -5.98
CA ILE A 68 11.99 16.60 -6.70
C ILE A 68 11.81 17.90 -7.47
N ARG A 69 10.71 18.03 -8.21
CA ARG A 69 10.39 19.27 -8.97
C ARG A 69 10.12 20.46 -8.07
N LEU A 70 9.56 20.23 -6.88
CA LEU A 70 9.25 21.27 -5.91
C LEU A 70 10.51 22.00 -5.39
N TYR A 71 11.66 21.35 -5.33
CA TYR A 71 12.89 21.98 -4.82
C TYR A 71 13.30 23.19 -5.65
N LYS A 72 13.18 23.11 -6.98
CA LYS A 72 13.44 24.24 -7.86
C LYS A 72 12.44 25.37 -7.63
N GLU A 73 11.15 25.04 -7.46
CA GLU A 73 10.11 26.05 -7.11
C GLU A 73 10.44 26.74 -5.79
N LEU A 74 10.93 25.99 -4.78
CA LEU A 74 11.31 26.56 -3.49
C LEU A 74 12.49 27.54 -3.61
N GLU A 75 13.49 27.22 -4.40
CA GLU A 75 14.61 28.16 -4.69
C GLU A 75 14.12 29.46 -5.32
N GLU A 76 13.23 29.35 -6.31
CA GLU A 76 12.65 30.50 -7.01
C GLU A 76 11.79 31.35 -6.06
N ILE A 77 10.94 30.77 -5.23
CA ILE A 77 10.07 31.47 -4.29
C ILE A 77 10.88 32.15 -3.17
N THR A 78 11.86 31.43 -2.62
CA THR A 78 12.54 31.87 -1.41
C THR A 78 13.82 32.66 -1.67
N GLY A 79 14.45 32.47 -2.84
CA GLY A 79 15.80 32.91 -3.11
C GLY A 79 16.86 32.23 -2.25
N MET A 80 16.53 31.07 -1.66
CA MET A 80 17.51 30.23 -0.93
C MET A 80 17.85 29.03 -1.79
N SER A 81 19.13 28.66 -1.82
CA SER A 81 19.53 27.43 -2.49
C SER A 81 19.15 26.21 -1.67
N CYS A 82 18.59 25.21 -2.33
CA CYS A 82 18.43 23.87 -1.80
C CYS A 82 19.70 23.01 -2.03
N GLY A 83 20.73 23.54 -2.67
CA GLY A 83 21.91 22.79 -3.08
C GLY A 83 21.53 21.66 -4.03
N LEU A 84 20.70 21.94 -5.03
CA LEU A 84 20.10 20.95 -5.92
C LEU A 84 21.06 20.56 -7.03
N HIS A 85 21.39 19.26 -7.10
CA HIS A 85 22.23 18.65 -8.12
C HIS A 85 21.45 17.54 -8.83
N HIS A 86 20.99 17.80 -10.04
CA HIS A 86 20.38 16.80 -10.93
C HIS A 86 21.50 16.13 -11.74
N VAL A 87 22.00 15.03 -11.25
CA VAL A 87 23.16 14.32 -11.83
C VAL A 87 22.74 12.99 -12.50
N GLY A 88 21.48 12.61 -12.35
CA GLY A 88 20.98 11.31 -12.72
C GLY A 88 21.41 10.21 -11.73
N GLY A 89 20.84 9.03 -11.92
CA GLY A 89 21.13 7.86 -11.09
C GLY A 89 21.03 6.56 -11.89
N ILE A 90 21.84 5.59 -11.53
CA ILE A 90 21.77 4.23 -12.07
C ILE A 90 21.56 3.21 -10.97
N THR A 91 20.65 2.26 -11.19
CA THR A 91 20.44 1.10 -10.33
C THR A 91 20.93 -0.13 -11.06
N LEU A 92 21.97 -0.78 -10.53
CA LEU A 92 22.66 -1.90 -11.15
C LEU A 92 21.90 -3.22 -11.00
N ALA A 93 22.03 -4.10 -12.00
CA ALA A 93 21.53 -5.48 -11.96
C ALA A 93 22.67 -6.46 -12.29
N ASP A 94 22.99 -7.34 -11.35
CA ASP A 94 24.03 -8.36 -11.42
C ASP A 94 23.48 -9.77 -11.71
N ASN A 95 22.16 -9.93 -11.70
CA ASN A 95 21.49 -11.19 -11.98
C ASN A 95 20.16 -10.96 -12.69
N GLN A 96 19.61 -12.03 -13.27
CA GLN A 96 18.40 -11.96 -14.11
C GLN A 96 17.15 -11.49 -13.33
N ASP A 97 16.95 -11.92 -12.09
CA ASP A 97 15.77 -11.54 -11.30
C ASP A 97 15.79 -10.04 -10.97
N ARG A 98 16.96 -9.50 -10.64
CA ARG A 98 17.15 -8.07 -10.44
C ARG A 98 16.92 -7.29 -11.73
N PHE A 99 17.42 -7.81 -12.85
CA PHE A 99 17.19 -7.19 -14.14
C PHE A 99 15.70 -7.22 -14.54
N ASP A 100 15.00 -8.33 -14.29
CA ASP A 100 13.54 -8.43 -14.50
C ASP A 100 12.78 -7.41 -13.65
N MET A 101 13.21 -7.19 -12.40
CA MET A 101 12.65 -6.13 -11.54
C MET A 101 12.83 -4.75 -12.18
N LEU A 102 14.03 -4.42 -12.68
CA LEU A 102 14.27 -3.14 -13.35
C LEU A 102 13.47 -2.97 -14.65
N LEU A 103 13.26 -4.05 -15.40
CA LEU A 103 12.39 -4.04 -16.58
C LEU A 103 10.92 -3.76 -16.20
N ALA A 104 10.43 -4.35 -15.12
CA ALA A 104 9.08 -4.08 -14.61
C ALA A 104 8.95 -2.62 -14.12
N GLU A 105 9.95 -2.09 -13.43
CA GLU A 105 9.99 -0.69 -13.00
C GLU A 105 9.98 0.28 -14.20
N ARG A 106 10.83 0.03 -15.22
CA ARG A 106 10.84 0.84 -16.44
C ARG A 106 9.49 0.80 -17.17
N ALA A 107 8.85 -0.35 -17.25
CA ALA A 107 7.53 -0.49 -17.87
C ALA A 107 6.51 0.40 -17.14
N LYS A 108 6.49 0.36 -15.82
CA LYS A 108 5.67 1.22 -14.97
C LYS A 108 5.98 2.72 -15.18
N HIS A 109 7.24 3.10 -15.23
CA HIS A 109 7.65 4.49 -15.49
C HIS A 109 7.12 5.02 -16.83
N ARG A 110 7.06 4.20 -17.86
CA ARG A 110 6.48 4.58 -19.17
C ARG A 110 5.02 4.99 -19.07
N PHE A 111 4.24 4.24 -18.32
CA PHE A 111 2.85 4.61 -18.03
C PHE A 111 2.77 5.92 -17.25
N MET A 112 3.68 6.17 -16.31
CA MET A 112 3.73 7.39 -15.50
C MET A 112 4.28 8.61 -16.25
N GLY A 113 4.84 8.42 -17.44
CA GLY A 113 5.50 9.48 -18.21
C GLY A 113 6.86 9.89 -17.62
N LEU A 114 7.55 8.97 -16.94
CA LEU A 114 8.92 9.14 -16.47
C LEU A 114 9.90 8.61 -17.53
N GLU A 115 10.90 9.41 -17.84
CA GLU A 115 11.90 9.10 -18.88
C GLU A 115 13.07 8.31 -18.27
N THR A 116 12.86 7.01 -18.02
CA THR A 116 13.90 6.10 -17.54
C THR A 116 14.31 5.13 -18.63
N GLU A 117 15.58 4.71 -18.63
CA GLU A 117 16.15 3.86 -19.67
C GLU A 117 16.89 2.65 -19.07
N ILE A 118 16.86 1.53 -19.80
CA ILE A 118 17.72 0.38 -19.50
C ILE A 118 19.01 0.59 -20.29
N VAL A 119 20.12 0.55 -19.55
CA VAL A 119 21.48 0.74 -20.11
C VAL A 119 22.31 -0.51 -19.91
N GLY A 120 23.17 -0.78 -20.88
CA GLY A 120 24.11 -1.91 -20.87
C GLY A 120 25.43 -1.59 -20.13
N PRO A 121 26.31 -2.62 -19.92
CA PRO A 121 27.58 -2.42 -19.20
C PRO A 121 28.50 -1.38 -19.82
N GLU A 122 28.54 -1.25 -21.13
CA GLU A 122 29.36 -0.27 -21.85
C GLU A 122 28.87 1.15 -21.57
N GLU A 123 27.55 1.38 -21.63
CA GLU A 123 26.93 2.69 -21.31
C GLU A 123 27.08 3.04 -19.84
N ILE A 124 27.01 2.04 -18.93
CA ILE A 124 27.28 2.25 -17.49
C ILE A 124 28.70 2.77 -17.28
N ALA A 125 29.69 2.18 -17.96
CA ALA A 125 31.08 2.63 -17.84
C ALA A 125 31.31 4.05 -18.38
N GLU A 126 30.50 4.50 -19.36
CA GLU A 126 30.53 5.88 -19.84
C GLU A 126 29.86 6.86 -18.85
N ILE A 127 28.69 6.50 -18.33
CA ILE A 127 27.88 7.32 -17.43
C ILE A 127 28.56 7.44 -16.06
N ALA A 128 29.02 6.31 -15.50
CA ALA A 128 29.61 6.21 -14.15
C ALA A 128 30.97 5.51 -14.18
N PRO A 129 32.04 6.14 -14.68
CA PRO A 129 33.31 5.50 -15.00
C PRO A 129 34.11 4.95 -13.81
N VAL A 130 33.79 5.32 -12.57
CA VAL A 130 34.37 4.70 -11.38
C VAL A 130 33.76 3.34 -11.04
N THR A 131 32.74 2.90 -11.78
CA THR A 131 32.02 1.66 -11.55
C THR A 131 32.64 0.51 -12.34
N ASN A 132 33.10 -0.53 -11.66
CA ASN A 132 33.47 -1.77 -12.30
C ASN A 132 32.20 -2.52 -12.76
N THR A 133 32.07 -2.77 -14.06
CA THR A 133 30.89 -3.40 -14.66
C THR A 133 30.99 -4.92 -14.74
N ASP A 134 32.07 -5.54 -14.23
CA ASP A 134 32.21 -6.98 -14.21
C ASP A 134 31.05 -7.67 -13.49
N GLY A 135 30.39 -8.61 -14.21
CA GLY A 135 29.20 -9.32 -13.70
C GLY A 135 27.90 -8.52 -13.71
N ILE A 136 27.90 -7.29 -14.22
CA ILE A 136 26.66 -6.51 -14.40
C ILE A 136 25.99 -6.92 -15.73
N ILE A 137 24.70 -7.15 -15.67
CA ILE A 137 23.86 -7.46 -16.83
C ILE A 137 23.33 -6.18 -17.49
N GLY A 138 23.01 -5.18 -16.68
CA GLY A 138 22.48 -3.90 -17.09
C GLY A 138 22.10 -3.05 -15.89
N ALA A 139 21.49 -1.91 -16.14
CA ALA A 139 20.98 -0.99 -15.11
C ALA A 139 19.77 -0.23 -15.60
N LEU A 140 19.02 0.33 -14.63
CA LEU A 140 18.02 1.36 -14.89
C LEU A 140 18.65 2.72 -14.65
N TYR A 141 18.62 3.60 -15.65
CA TYR A 141 19.03 4.99 -15.55
C TYR A 141 17.81 5.88 -15.36
N ASP A 142 17.86 6.76 -14.35
CA ASP A 142 16.85 7.79 -14.08
C ASP A 142 17.49 9.18 -14.14
N PRO A 143 17.15 10.02 -15.12
CA PRO A 143 17.71 11.36 -15.24
C PRO A 143 17.22 12.34 -14.16
N LEU A 144 16.14 12.03 -13.44
CA LEU A 144 15.61 12.87 -12.36
C LEU A 144 16.30 12.67 -11.02
N ASP A 145 17.08 11.62 -10.88
CA ASP A 145 17.81 11.34 -9.65
C ASP A 145 18.89 12.41 -9.38
N GLY A 146 19.23 12.55 -8.13
CA GLY A 146 20.23 13.53 -7.72
C GLY A 146 20.36 13.66 -6.21
N HIS A 147 20.94 14.75 -5.76
CA HIS A 147 21.09 15.08 -4.36
C HIS A 147 20.97 16.57 -4.08
N LEU A 148 20.89 16.92 -2.81
CA LEU A 148 20.70 18.28 -2.34
C LEU A 148 21.33 18.51 -0.96
N ASP A 149 21.33 19.78 -0.49
CA ASP A 149 21.63 20.12 0.90
C ASP A 149 20.40 19.91 1.80
N PRO A 150 20.44 18.90 2.71
CA PRO A 150 19.34 18.63 3.64
C PRO A 150 18.93 19.82 4.49
N SER A 151 19.87 20.57 5.02
CA SER A 151 19.61 21.71 5.88
C SER A 151 19.10 22.91 5.09
N GLY A 152 19.75 23.25 3.97
CA GLY A 152 19.32 24.32 3.08
C GLY A 152 17.90 24.13 2.59
N THR A 153 17.55 22.92 2.14
CA THR A 153 16.19 22.58 1.69
C THR A 153 15.16 22.73 2.80
N THR A 154 15.46 22.27 4.02
CA THR A 154 14.53 22.41 5.16
C THR A 154 14.31 23.87 5.52
N HIS A 155 15.36 24.68 5.51
CA HIS A 155 15.26 26.10 5.72
C HIS A 155 14.51 26.84 4.58
N ALA A 156 14.61 26.37 3.34
CA ALA A 156 13.83 26.89 2.23
C ALA A 156 12.33 26.64 2.43
N TYR A 157 11.92 25.41 2.81
CA TYR A 157 10.54 25.12 3.22
C TYR A 157 10.07 26.04 4.35
N ALA A 158 10.87 26.15 5.42
CA ALA A 158 10.55 26.99 6.58
C ALA A 158 10.39 28.46 6.20
N LYS A 159 11.25 28.99 5.32
CA LYS A 159 11.16 30.36 4.81
C LYS A 159 9.89 30.55 3.97
N ALA A 160 9.62 29.65 3.04
CA ALA A 160 8.40 29.70 2.22
C ALA A 160 7.12 29.66 3.09
N ALA A 161 7.10 28.82 4.10
CA ALA A 161 5.98 28.76 5.06
C ALA A 161 5.81 30.08 5.83
N ARG A 162 6.90 30.68 6.31
CA ARG A 162 6.83 32.02 6.97
C ARG A 162 6.32 33.11 6.01
N MET A 163 6.73 33.08 4.75
CA MET A 163 6.20 33.99 3.74
C MET A 163 4.70 33.81 3.52
N GLY A 164 4.18 32.59 3.72
CA GLY A 164 2.75 32.25 3.70
C GLY A 164 2.00 32.56 5.02
N GLY A 165 2.68 33.10 6.03
CA GLY A 165 2.08 33.53 7.31
C GLY A 165 2.29 32.55 8.48
N ALA A 166 2.97 31.44 8.29
CA ALA A 166 3.26 30.48 9.36
C ALA A 166 4.22 31.05 10.43
N THR A 167 4.07 30.59 11.66
CA THR A 167 5.01 30.86 12.76
C THR A 167 5.85 29.63 13.08
N ILE A 168 7.11 29.84 13.44
CA ILE A 168 8.05 28.76 13.80
C ILE A 168 8.70 29.13 15.14
N HIS A 169 8.55 28.25 16.11
CA HIS A 169 9.14 28.38 17.44
C HIS A 169 10.16 27.28 17.65
N THR A 170 11.45 27.64 17.54
CA THR A 170 12.56 26.79 17.98
C THR A 170 12.76 26.85 19.49
N HIS A 171 13.54 25.94 20.04
CA HIS A 171 13.77 25.79 21.50
C HIS A 171 12.47 25.78 22.30
N THR A 172 11.44 25.12 21.76
CA THR A 172 10.11 25.02 22.37
C THR A 172 9.70 23.56 22.41
N MET A 173 9.92 22.92 23.56
CA MET A 173 9.67 21.50 23.74
C MET A 173 8.22 21.24 24.09
N VAL A 174 7.53 20.44 23.29
CA VAL A 174 6.22 19.90 23.64
C VAL A 174 6.40 18.81 24.69
N GLN A 175 5.63 18.91 25.76
CA GLN A 175 5.69 18.01 26.93
C GLN A 175 4.44 17.13 27.03
N GLU A 176 3.26 17.65 26.63
CA GLU A 176 1.99 16.95 26.66
C GLU A 176 1.10 17.39 25.48
N THR A 177 0.23 16.50 25.04
CA THR A 177 -0.85 16.82 24.10
C THR A 177 -2.16 16.27 24.67
N ASN A 178 -3.07 17.14 25.07
CA ASN A 178 -4.30 16.79 25.75
C ASN A 178 -5.52 17.13 24.87
N GLN A 179 -6.29 16.11 24.47
CA GLN A 179 -7.51 16.32 23.69
C GLN A 179 -8.64 16.85 24.58
N ARG A 180 -9.34 17.87 24.09
CA ARG A 180 -10.53 18.42 24.71
C ARG A 180 -11.81 17.71 24.23
N PRO A 181 -12.94 17.82 24.98
CA PRO A 181 -14.20 17.18 24.59
C PRO A 181 -14.75 17.64 23.24
N ASP A 182 -14.44 18.87 22.81
CA ASP A 182 -14.81 19.39 21.49
C ASP A 182 -13.94 18.87 20.33
N GLY A 183 -12.87 18.13 20.65
CA GLY A 183 -11.94 17.55 19.67
C GLY A 183 -10.75 18.47 19.34
N THR A 184 -10.64 19.63 19.97
CA THR A 184 -9.45 20.50 19.93
C THR A 184 -8.39 20.01 20.93
N TRP A 185 -7.22 20.64 20.96
CA TRP A 185 -6.05 20.18 21.69
C TRP A 185 -5.40 21.26 22.54
N ASP A 186 -4.97 20.92 23.72
CA ASP A 186 -4.02 21.69 24.52
C ASP A 186 -2.64 21.08 24.32
N VAL A 187 -1.77 21.80 23.62
CA VAL A 187 -0.35 21.45 23.44
C VAL A 187 0.46 22.16 24.51
N VAL A 188 0.88 21.41 25.51
CA VAL A 188 1.67 21.94 26.64
C VAL A 188 3.14 21.93 26.27
N THR A 189 3.78 23.09 26.39
CA THR A 189 5.21 23.27 26.13
C THR A 189 5.94 23.80 27.37
N ASP A 190 7.27 23.74 27.36
CA ASP A 190 8.13 24.37 28.37
C ASP A 190 8.00 25.90 28.42
N LYS A 191 7.29 26.51 27.48
CA LYS A 191 7.05 27.98 27.38
C LYS A 191 5.58 28.36 27.53
N GLY A 192 4.71 27.43 27.86
CA GLY A 192 3.28 27.63 28.04
C GLY A 192 2.43 26.71 27.15
N THR A 193 1.11 26.84 27.34
CA THR A 193 0.13 26.00 26.61
C THR A 193 -0.39 26.71 25.37
N ILE A 194 -0.48 25.97 24.28
CA ILE A 194 -1.06 26.42 23.01
C ILE A 194 -2.35 25.66 22.79
N HIS A 195 -3.42 26.38 22.50
CA HIS A 195 -4.68 25.78 22.09
C HIS A 195 -4.71 25.64 20.55
N ALA A 196 -4.84 24.41 20.04
CA ALA A 196 -4.83 24.10 18.61
C ALA A 196 -6.10 23.37 18.17
N GLU A 197 -6.62 23.70 16.99
CA GLU A 197 -7.71 22.93 16.40
C GLU A 197 -7.19 21.54 15.96
N HIS A 198 -5.98 21.49 15.39
CA HIS A 198 -5.35 20.28 14.90
C HIS A 198 -3.91 20.14 15.44
N VAL A 199 -3.49 18.90 15.67
CA VAL A 199 -2.10 18.54 15.98
C VAL A 199 -1.55 17.65 14.90
N VAL A 200 -0.35 17.95 14.39
CA VAL A 200 0.41 17.10 13.48
C VAL A 200 1.66 16.61 14.19
N ASN A 201 1.79 15.31 14.33
CA ASN A 201 3.04 14.68 14.75
C ASN A 201 3.96 14.50 13.53
N ALA A 202 5.06 15.27 13.51
CA ALA A 202 6.17 15.17 12.57
C ALA A 202 7.49 14.97 13.33
N GLY A 203 7.44 14.26 14.46
CA GLY A 203 8.49 14.13 15.46
C GLY A 203 9.71 13.29 15.06
N GLY A 204 9.73 12.72 13.84
CA GLY A 204 10.88 11.97 13.32
C GLY A 204 11.33 10.85 14.27
N LEU A 205 12.55 10.94 14.82
CA LEU A 205 13.08 9.97 15.79
C LEU A 205 12.22 9.85 17.04
N TRP A 206 11.56 10.94 17.47
CA TRP A 206 10.69 11.00 18.65
C TRP A 206 9.20 10.82 18.31
N ALA A 207 8.86 10.38 17.11
CA ALA A 207 7.47 10.25 16.71
C ALA A 207 6.64 9.31 17.60
N ARG A 208 7.25 8.22 18.11
CA ARG A 208 6.61 7.31 19.06
C ARG A 208 6.30 8.00 20.40
N GLU A 209 7.27 8.73 20.91
CA GLU A 209 7.18 9.45 22.17
C GLU A 209 6.15 10.58 22.11
N VAL A 210 6.14 11.33 21.00
CA VAL A 210 5.11 12.37 20.74
C VAL A 210 3.73 11.73 20.55
N GLY A 211 3.63 10.60 19.85
CA GLY A 211 2.38 9.84 19.73
C GLY A 211 1.87 9.37 21.10
N ALA A 212 2.76 8.86 21.95
CA ALA A 212 2.42 8.37 23.28
C ALA A 212 1.84 9.47 24.20
N MET A 213 2.23 10.75 24.03
CA MET A 213 1.62 11.88 24.76
C MET A 213 0.11 11.97 24.50
N ALA A 214 -0.35 11.56 23.33
CA ALA A 214 -1.76 11.51 22.94
C ALA A 214 -2.39 10.12 23.12
N GLY A 215 -1.66 9.13 23.66
CA GLY A 215 -2.11 7.75 23.76
C GLY A 215 -2.10 6.99 22.43
N VAL A 216 -1.35 7.47 21.42
CA VAL A 216 -1.25 6.88 20.07
C VAL A 216 0.01 6.01 19.98
N TYR A 217 -0.15 4.76 19.54
CA TYR A 217 0.96 3.91 19.13
C TYR A 217 1.23 4.09 17.64
N LEU A 218 2.43 4.52 17.27
CA LEU A 218 2.90 4.59 15.90
C LEU A 218 3.87 3.43 15.64
N PRO A 219 3.58 2.57 14.64
CA PRO A 219 4.41 1.41 14.33
C PRO A 219 5.64 1.82 13.52
N LEU A 220 6.65 2.35 14.19
CA LEU A 220 7.93 2.70 13.60
C LEU A 220 9.07 2.42 14.58
N HIS A 221 10.28 2.27 14.01
CA HIS A 221 11.48 2.06 14.81
C HIS A 221 12.66 2.80 14.19
N PRO A 222 13.50 3.50 14.98
CA PRO A 222 14.76 4.04 14.48
C PRO A 222 15.77 2.90 14.25
N MET A 223 16.52 3.00 13.13
CA MET A 223 17.61 2.10 12.76
C MET A 223 18.89 2.89 12.66
N GLU A 224 20.00 2.29 13.07
CA GLU A 224 21.33 2.85 12.82
C GLU A 224 21.65 2.76 11.33
N HIS A 225 22.34 3.77 10.81
CA HIS A 225 22.81 3.80 9.43
C HIS A 225 24.10 4.60 9.33
N GLN A 226 25.03 4.11 8.49
CA GLN A 226 26.34 4.70 8.37
C GLN A 226 26.73 4.91 6.91
N TYR A 227 27.33 6.08 6.62
CA TYR A 227 27.99 6.33 5.36
C TYR A 227 29.35 7.00 5.57
N ILE A 228 30.21 6.88 4.57
CA ILE A 228 31.57 7.37 4.55
C ILE A 228 31.67 8.48 3.50
N VAL A 229 32.37 9.57 3.84
CA VAL A 229 32.80 10.59 2.89
C VAL A 229 34.31 10.45 2.72
N THR A 230 34.76 10.36 1.46
CA THR A 230 36.20 10.20 1.14
C THR A 230 36.92 11.52 1.10
N ASP A 231 38.26 11.47 1.15
CA ASP A 231 39.09 12.57 0.69
C ASP A 231 38.91 12.84 -0.81
N ASP A 232 39.55 13.86 -1.33
CA ASP A 232 39.50 14.25 -2.75
C ASP A 232 40.03 13.09 -3.63
N ILE A 233 39.31 12.79 -4.71
CA ILE A 233 39.65 11.73 -5.68
C ILE A 233 39.83 12.36 -7.06
N ALA A 234 40.99 12.22 -7.66
CA ALA A 234 41.32 12.83 -8.93
C ALA A 234 40.37 12.45 -10.05
N ASP A 235 40.00 11.17 -10.15
CA ASP A 235 39.06 10.64 -11.16
C ASP A 235 37.64 11.23 -11.04
N ILE A 236 37.32 11.83 -9.91
CA ILE A 236 36.03 12.50 -9.67
C ILE A 236 36.13 13.98 -10.06
N TYR A 237 37.08 14.74 -9.47
CA TYR A 237 37.07 16.19 -9.65
C TYR A 237 37.70 16.65 -10.99
N GLU A 238 38.52 15.82 -11.66
CA GLU A 238 39.09 16.12 -12.97
C GLU A 238 38.15 15.79 -14.14
N ARG A 239 37.04 15.11 -13.88
CA ARG A 239 36.05 14.68 -14.91
C ARG A 239 35.41 15.87 -15.64
N GLY A 240 35.21 17.00 -14.98
CA GLY A 240 34.54 18.18 -15.55
C GLY A 240 33.00 18.12 -15.49
N GLU A 241 32.43 16.95 -15.23
CA GLU A 241 31.00 16.73 -14.97
C GLU A 241 30.84 16.02 -13.65
N GLU A 242 29.75 16.29 -12.94
CA GLU A 242 29.47 15.65 -11.67
C GLU A 242 29.09 14.18 -11.88
N HIS A 243 29.56 13.30 -10.98
CA HIS A 243 29.31 11.87 -11.07
C HIS A 243 27.84 11.54 -10.67
N PRO A 244 27.09 10.72 -11.45
CA PRO A 244 25.74 10.33 -11.10
C PRO A 244 25.69 9.46 -9.84
N HIS A 245 24.51 9.30 -9.29
CA HIS A 245 24.26 8.32 -8.25
C HIS A 245 24.42 6.90 -8.79
N VAL A 246 24.98 6.00 -7.98
CA VAL A 246 25.02 4.57 -8.27
C VAL A 246 24.42 3.82 -7.10
N MET A 247 23.36 3.09 -7.37
CA MET A 247 22.80 2.10 -6.44
C MET A 247 23.35 0.74 -6.83
N ASP A 248 24.13 0.12 -5.95
CA ASP A 248 24.63 -1.25 -6.14
C ASP A 248 23.93 -2.21 -5.17
N PRO A 249 22.79 -2.79 -5.56
CA PRO A 249 22.05 -3.69 -4.69
C PRO A 249 22.82 -4.96 -4.31
N ALA A 250 23.76 -5.41 -5.13
CA ALA A 250 24.58 -6.57 -4.83
C ALA A 250 25.54 -6.32 -3.66
N GLY A 251 26.05 -5.09 -3.54
CA GLY A 251 26.89 -4.64 -2.43
C GLY A 251 26.12 -3.95 -1.32
N GLU A 252 24.78 -3.95 -1.36
CA GLU A 252 23.92 -3.25 -0.40
C GLU A 252 24.34 -1.81 -0.15
N SER A 253 24.78 -1.13 -1.23
CA SER A 253 25.42 0.19 -1.16
C SER A 253 24.83 1.19 -2.14
N TYR A 254 24.98 2.46 -1.79
CA TYR A 254 24.76 3.57 -2.69
C TYR A 254 25.95 4.51 -2.68
N LEU A 255 26.21 5.13 -3.83
CA LEU A 255 27.36 6.02 -4.02
C LEU A 255 26.89 7.30 -4.74
N ARG A 256 27.42 8.45 -4.30
CA ARG A 256 27.26 9.73 -4.96
C ARG A 256 28.53 10.59 -4.82
N GLN A 257 28.67 11.58 -5.68
CA GLN A 257 29.72 12.58 -5.50
C GLN A 257 29.42 13.47 -4.28
N GLU A 258 30.48 13.80 -3.52
CA GLU A 258 30.43 14.77 -2.42
C GLU A 258 31.61 15.73 -2.56
N GLY A 259 31.33 16.91 -3.11
CA GLY A 259 32.36 17.88 -3.44
C GLY A 259 33.40 17.31 -4.43
N ARG A 260 34.65 17.10 -3.99
CA ARG A 260 35.74 16.53 -4.80
C ARG A 260 36.02 15.03 -4.55
N GLY A 261 35.26 14.43 -3.65
CA GLY A 261 35.32 13.02 -3.29
C GLY A 261 33.99 12.32 -3.50
N LEU A 262 33.78 11.23 -2.80
CA LEU A 262 32.58 10.38 -2.87
C LEU A 262 31.93 10.22 -1.49
N CYS A 263 30.64 10.10 -1.46
CA CYS A 263 29.84 9.63 -0.33
C CYS A 263 29.37 8.22 -0.66
N ILE A 264 29.66 7.23 0.19
CA ILE A 264 29.19 5.86 0.06
C ILE A 264 28.51 5.40 1.34
N GLY A 265 27.28 4.90 1.24
CA GLY A 265 26.51 4.39 2.37
C GLY A 265 26.07 2.96 2.16
N PHE A 266 25.75 2.27 3.27
CA PHE A 266 25.51 0.85 3.30
C PHE A 266 24.24 0.50 4.06
N TYR A 267 23.49 -0.49 3.55
CA TYR A 267 22.39 -1.13 4.24
C TYR A 267 22.83 -2.51 4.72
N GLU A 268 23.63 -2.49 5.76
CA GLU A 268 24.37 -3.63 6.29
C GLU A 268 23.48 -4.73 6.85
N GLN A 269 23.98 -5.97 6.81
CA GLN A 269 23.38 -7.15 7.43
C GLN A 269 24.41 -7.85 8.31
N PRO A 270 24.11 -8.06 9.61
CA PRO A 270 22.88 -7.69 10.32
C PRO A 270 22.79 -6.21 10.65
N CYS A 271 21.62 -5.64 10.53
CA CYS A 271 21.38 -4.25 10.92
C CYS A 271 21.08 -4.13 12.42
N ARG A 272 21.17 -2.91 12.94
CA ARG A 272 20.94 -2.65 14.37
C ARG A 272 19.81 -1.64 14.59
N PRO A 273 18.73 -2.04 15.31
CA PRO A 273 17.74 -1.08 15.76
C PRO A 273 18.31 -0.19 16.88
N TRP A 274 18.00 1.11 16.81
CA TRP A 274 18.44 2.10 17.78
C TRP A 274 17.31 2.53 18.71
N ALA A 275 17.63 2.92 19.95
CA ALA A 275 16.68 3.43 20.93
C ALA A 275 15.44 2.52 21.11
N VAL A 276 15.69 1.22 21.32
CA VAL A 276 14.64 0.19 21.42
C VAL A 276 13.60 0.51 22.48
N ASP A 277 14.05 1.04 23.64
CA ASP A 277 13.21 1.35 24.80
C ASP A 277 12.69 2.80 24.81
N GLY A 278 12.95 3.56 23.76
CA GLY A 278 12.54 4.94 23.59
C GLY A 278 13.69 5.88 23.24
N THR A 279 13.39 6.85 22.39
CA THR A 279 14.38 7.83 21.92
C THR A 279 14.73 8.80 23.03
N PRO A 280 16.00 8.91 23.45
CA PRO A 280 16.40 9.82 24.51
C PRO A 280 16.07 11.28 24.16
N TRP A 281 15.43 12.00 25.05
CA TRP A 281 15.14 13.42 24.84
C TRP A 281 16.39 14.31 24.83
N SER A 282 17.51 13.80 25.40
CA SER A 282 18.80 14.50 25.36
C SER A 282 19.51 14.37 24.02
N PHE A 283 19.18 13.35 23.20
CA PHE A 283 19.79 13.17 21.89
C PHE A 283 19.36 14.28 20.93
N GLY A 284 20.26 14.76 20.09
CA GLY A 284 19.96 15.74 19.07
C GLY A 284 21.19 16.47 18.58
N HIS A 285 21.34 16.60 17.27
CA HIS A 285 22.50 17.14 16.60
C HIS A 285 23.80 16.37 16.96
N GLU A 286 23.66 15.07 17.13
CA GLU A 286 24.71 14.17 17.55
C GLU A 286 24.81 13.00 16.56
N LEU A 287 26.01 12.45 16.42
CA LEU A 287 26.27 11.21 15.71
C LEU A 287 26.53 10.08 16.69
N LEU A 288 26.30 8.87 16.26
CA LEU A 288 26.70 7.66 16.96
C LEU A 288 28.21 7.43 16.72
N PRO A 289 28.90 6.68 17.59
CA PRO A 289 30.27 6.26 17.33
C PRO A 289 30.39 5.47 16.02
N ASP A 290 31.51 5.65 15.30
CA ASP A 290 31.76 4.90 14.08
C ASP A 290 31.79 3.39 14.37
N ASP A 291 31.21 2.60 13.47
CA ASP A 291 31.13 1.15 13.58
C ASP A 291 31.51 0.49 12.23
N PHE A 292 32.80 0.32 12.00
CA PHE A 292 33.30 -0.29 10.77
C PHE A 292 33.10 -1.80 10.75
N ASP A 293 33.07 -2.45 11.91
CA ASP A 293 32.93 -3.91 12.00
C ASP A 293 31.62 -4.39 11.36
N LYS A 294 30.52 -3.61 11.52
CA LYS A 294 29.22 -3.97 10.97
C LYS A 294 29.08 -3.78 9.46
N ILE A 295 29.99 -3.00 8.82
CA ILE A 295 29.96 -2.70 7.38
C ILE A 295 31.18 -3.30 6.64
N GLU A 296 32.00 -4.12 7.31
CA GLU A 296 33.24 -4.68 6.76
C GLU A 296 33.02 -5.43 5.44
N ASP A 297 32.02 -6.32 5.40
CA ASP A 297 31.67 -7.09 4.21
C ASP A 297 31.19 -6.18 3.06
N SER A 298 30.41 -5.18 3.37
CA SER A 298 29.89 -4.20 2.38
C SER A 298 31.03 -3.33 1.83
N ILE A 299 31.97 -2.89 2.67
CA ILE A 299 33.19 -2.16 2.23
C ILE A 299 34.04 -3.04 1.31
N ALA A 300 34.28 -4.30 1.68
CA ALA A 300 35.03 -5.23 0.86
C ALA A 300 34.40 -5.47 -0.51
N PHE A 301 33.06 -5.47 -0.57
CA PHE A 301 32.34 -5.54 -1.83
C PHE A 301 32.44 -4.22 -2.61
N ALA A 302 32.33 -3.07 -1.92
CA ALA A 302 32.43 -1.75 -2.53
C ALA A 302 33.79 -1.51 -3.20
N TYR A 303 34.89 -1.99 -2.63
CA TYR A 303 36.20 -1.91 -3.29
C TYR A 303 36.24 -2.65 -4.63
N LYS A 304 35.56 -3.76 -4.77
CA LYS A 304 35.47 -4.48 -6.06
C LYS A 304 34.59 -3.72 -7.06
N ARG A 305 33.50 -3.14 -6.61
CA ARG A 305 32.56 -2.39 -7.45
C ARG A 305 33.09 -1.00 -7.83
N PHE A 306 33.78 -0.35 -6.90
CA PHE A 306 34.36 1.01 -7.05
C PHE A 306 35.85 0.99 -6.69
N PRO A 307 36.73 0.50 -7.58
CA PRO A 307 38.17 0.32 -7.27
C PRO A 307 38.87 1.62 -6.84
N VAL A 308 38.36 2.78 -7.24
CA VAL A 308 38.87 4.09 -6.84
C VAL A 308 38.86 4.29 -5.31
N LEU A 309 38.01 3.58 -4.59
CA LEU A 309 37.92 3.64 -3.13
C LEU A 309 39.08 2.96 -2.41
N GLU A 310 39.82 2.02 -3.05
CA GLU A 310 40.97 1.33 -2.45
C GLU A 310 42.10 2.30 -2.06
N THR A 311 42.20 3.40 -2.78
CA THR A 311 43.27 4.40 -2.57
C THR A 311 42.75 5.70 -1.96
N ALA A 312 41.46 5.84 -1.79
CA ALA A 312 40.85 7.01 -1.18
C ALA A 312 40.98 7.01 0.34
N GLY A 313 41.37 8.12 0.92
CA GLY A 313 41.34 8.32 2.37
C GLY A 313 39.89 8.57 2.83
N ILE A 314 39.64 8.38 4.12
CA ILE A 314 38.38 8.68 4.77
C ILE A 314 38.45 10.09 5.37
N LYS A 315 37.62 11.00 4.87
CA LYS A 315 37.52 12.37 5.37
C LYS A 315 36.59 12.44 6.61
N SER A 316 35.46 11.75 6.55
CA SER A 316 34.49 11.69 7.66
C SER A 316 33.62 10.45 7.58
N VAL A 317 33.13 10.05 8.74
CA VAL A 317 32.09 9.00 8.87
C VAL A 317 30.86 9.65 9.48
N ILE A 318 29.73 9.38 8.90
CA ILE A 318 28.43 9.85 9.39
C ILE A 318 27.62 8.63 9.82
N HIS A 319 27.50 8.43 11.11
CA HIS A 319 26.74 7.34 11.71
C HIS A 319 25.61 7.91 12.53
N GLY A 320 24.38 7.73 12.10
CA GLY A 320 23.21 8.31 12.75
C GLY A 320 21.94 7.51 12.56
N PRO A 321 20.93 7.71 13.43
CA PRO A 321 19.69 6.97 13.34
C PRO A 321 18.67 7.65 12.41
N PHE A 322 17.81 6.85 11.75
CA PHE A 322 16.61 7.33 11.07
C PHE A 322 15.48 6.29 11.14
N THR A 323 14.23 6.68 10.84
CA THR A 323 13.05 5.91 11.19
C THR A 323 12.51 5.08 10.05
N PHE A 324 12.02 3.86 10.38
CA PHE A 324 11.32 2.95 9.46
C PHE A 324 9.98 2.51 10.03
N ALA A 325 8.96 2.40 9.16
CA ALA A 325 7.76 1.64 9.42
C ALA A 325 7.96 0.15 8.98
N PRO A 326 7.05 -0.76 9.34
CA PRO A 326 7.19 -2.19 9.02
C PRO A 326 7.33 -2.53 7.54
N ASP A 327 6.74 -1.71 6.67
CA ASP A 327 6.79 -1.85 5.20
C ASP A 327 7.71 -0.81 4.53
N GLY A 328 8.40 0.04 5.31
CA GLY A 328 9.27 1.09 4.82
C GLY A 328 8.57 2.33 4.26
N ASN A 329 7.25 2.34 4.17
CA ASN A 329 6.49 3.49 3.71
C ASN A 329 6.13 4.46 4.86
N PRO A 330 5.92 5.75 4.58
CA PRO A 330 5.52 6.73 5.59
C PRO A 330 4.23 6.36 6.35
N LEU A 331 4.04 6.97 7.52
CA LEU A 331 2.82 6.90 8.33
C LEU A 331 2.15 8.27 8.31
N VAL A 332 1.22 8.48 7.37
CA VAL A 332 0.62 9.80 7.08
C VAL A 332 -0.89 9.74 7.18
N GLY A 333 -1.48 10.82 7.65
CA GLY A 333 -2.94 10.99 7.67
C GLY A 333 -3.56 11.04 9.07
N PRO A 334 -4.91 11.04 9.15
CA PRO A 334 -5.62 11.11 10.41
C PRO A 334 -5.48 9.79 11.17
N VAL A 335 -5.04 9.88 12.42
CA VAL A 335 -4.85 8.71 13.27
C VAL A 335 -6.22 8.14 13.66
N PRO A 336 -6.48 6.83 13.43
CA PRO A 336 -7.74 6.19 13.79
C PRO A 336 -8.11 6.39 15.27
N GLY A 337 -9.38 6.67 15.53
CA GLY A 337 -9.89 6.89 16.88
C GLY A 337 -9.55 8.25 17.52
N MET A 338 -8.74 9.09 16.85
CA MET A 338 -8.31 10.39 17.35
C MET A 338 -8.88 11.54 16.51
N ARG A 339 -9.64 12.44 17.12
CA ARG A 339 -10.17 13.60 16.39
C ARG A 339 -9.09 14.66 16.26
N ASN A 340 -8.88 15.14 15.01
CA ASN A 340 -7.94 16.21 14.69
C ASN A 340 -6.48 15.97 15.09
N TYR A 341 -6.07 14.70 15.21
CA TYR A 341 -4.68 14.30 15.40
C TYR A 341 -4.16 13.61 14.12
N TRP A 342 -3.05 14.10 13.61
CA TRP A 342 -2.50 13.73 12.32
C TRP A 342 -1.07 13.21 12.45
N SER A 343 -0.71 12.22 11.65
CA SER A 343 0.64 11.69 11.55
C SER A 343 1.32 12.15 10.25
N ALA A 344 2.59 12.51 10.36
CA ALA A 344 3.53 12.70 9.24
C ALA A 344 4.90 12.12 9.66
N CYS A 345 4.92 10.81 9.91
CA CYS A 345 6.02 10.11 10.55
C CYS A 345 6.55 8.96 9.68
N GLY A 346 7.66 8.34 10.08
CA GLY A 346 8.20 7.16 9.41
C GLY A 346 8.70 7.43 7.98
N VAL A 347 8.99 8.67 7.64
CA VAL A 347 9.45 9.08 6.29
C VAL A 347 10.95 8.84 6.20
N MET A 348 11.35 7.63 5.85
CA MET A 348 12.76 7.26 5.80
C MET A 348 13.52 7.95 4.64
N ALA A 349 12.89 8.09 3.49
CA ALA A 349 13.44 8.78 2.31
C ALA A 349 12.96 10.25 2.24
N GLY A 350 13.31 11.04 3.28
CA GLY A 350 12.77 12.39 3.49
C GLY A 350 12.90 13.33 2.31
N PHE A 351 13.96 13.23 1.53
CA PHE A 351 14.22 14.10 0.38
C PHE A 351 13.62 13.57 -0.93
N SER A 352 13.25 12.31 -1.01
CA SER A 352 12.39 11.81 -2.09
C SER A 352 10.91 12.04 -1.80
N GLN A 353 10.46 11.86 -0.56
CA GLN A 353 9.05 11.74 -0.19
C GLN A 353 8.47 12.95 0.53
N GLY A 354 9.29 13.74 1.23
CA GLY A 354 8.82 14.76 2.18
C GLY A 354 7.94 15.83 1.58
N GLY A 355 8.18 16.25 0.34
CA GLY A 355 7.32 17.20 -0.38
C GLY A 355 5.93 16.63 -0.65
N GLY A 356 5.87 15.39 -1.18
CA GLY A 356 4.63 14.68 -1.43
C GLY A 356 3.84 14.39 -0.16
N VAL A 357 4.52 13.98 0.92
CA VAL A 357 3.91 13.78 2.24
C VAL A 357 3.26 15.06 2.74
N GLY A 358 3.98 16.19 2.68
CA GLY A 358 3.44 17.49 3.08
C GLY A 358 2.22 17.92 2.25
N LEU A 359 2.27 17.72 0.93
CA LEU A 359 1.16 18.02 0.02
C LEU A 359 -0.08 17.18 0.36
N MET A 360 0.06 15.86 0.43
CA MET A 360 -1.08 14.97 0.67
C MET A 360 -1.71 15.21 2.03
N LEU A 361 -0.88 15.39 3.09
CA LEU A 361 -1.41 15.68 4.41
C LEU A 361 -2.16 17.02 4.44
N ALA A 362 -1.62 18.06 3.84
CA ALA A 362 -2.27 19.36 3.78
C ALA A 362 -3.60 19.32 2.99
N GLN A 363 -3.64 18.62 1.84
CA GLN A 363 -4.89 18.40 1.12
C GLN A 363 -5.91 17.65 1.99
N TRP A 364 -5.48 16.58 2.65
CA TRP A 364 -6.36 15.79 3.51
C TRP A 364 -6.95 16.59 4.66
N MET A 365 -6.12 17.43 5.30
CA MET A 365 -6.58 18.31 6.38
C MET A 365 -7.58 19.38 5.90
N ILE A 366 -7.34 19.99 4.75
CA ILE A 366 -8.10 21.12 4.23
C ILE A 366 -9.34 20.67 3.46
N GLU A 367 -9.17 19.70 2.54
CA GLU A 367 -10.19 19.23 1.61
C GLU A 367 -10.89 17.95 2.11
N ARG A 368 -10.38 17.33 3.18
CA ARG A 368 -10.82 16.04 3.74
C ARG A 368 -10.65 14.85 2.79
N GLU A 369 -9.94 15.02 1.71
CA GLU A 369 -9.70 14.03 0.68
C GLU A 369 -8.41 14.38 -0.09
N CYS A 370 -7.60 13.36 -0.40
CA CYS A 370 -6.41 13.50 -1.24
C CYS A 370 -6.77 13.44 -2.73
N GLU A 371 -5.96 14.03 -3.57
CA GLU A 371 -6.14 13.93 -5.03
C GLU A 371 -5.77 12.55 -5.58
N ARG A 372 -4.97 11.77 -4.83
CA ARG A 372 -4.46 10.44 -5.18
C ARG A 372 -4.79 9.43 -4.09
N ASP A 373 -4.76 8.16 -4.46
CA ASP A 373 -4.74 7.09 -3.46
C ASP A 373 -3.44 7.16 -2.64
N VAL A 374 -3.61 7.28 -1.34
CA VAL A 374 -2.52 7.36 -0.36
C VAL A 374 -2.47 6.16 0.58
N THR A 375 -3.17 5.07 0.23
CA THR A 375 -3.25 3.87 1.07
C THR A 375 -1.88 3.32 1.42
N ALA A 376 -0.91 3.40 0.48
CA ALA A 376 0.47 2.93 0.73
C ALA A 376 1.17 3.68 1.88
N MET A 377 0.75 4.91 2.22
CA MET A 377 1.32 5.67 3.35
C MET A 377 0.29 6.02 4.43
N ASP A 378 -0.99 5.61 4.29
CA ASP A 378 -2.00 5.88 5.29
C ASP A 378 -1.63 5.22 6.63
N VAL A 379 -1.58 5.99 7.71
CA VAL A 379 -1.29 5.48 9.06
C VAL A 379 -2.32 4.42 9.49
N ALA A 380 -3.53 4.46 8.95
CA ALA A 380 -4.60 3.51 9.22
C ALA A 380 -4.38 2.12 8.58
N ARG A 381 -3.43 1.97 7.63
CA ARG A 381 -3.21 0.69 6.94
C ARG A 381 -2.75 -0.46 7.84
N PHE A 382 -2.26 -0.16 9.04
CA PHE A 382 -1.87 -1.18 10.01
C PHE A 382 -2.98 -1.59 10.99
N GLY A 383 -4.01 -0.77 11.19
CA GLY A 383 -5.07 -1.08 12.16
C GLY A 383 -4.59 -1.12 13.62
N ASP A 384 -5.48 -1.55 14.49
CA ASP A 384 -5.26 -1.63 15.96
C ASP A 384 -4.61 -2.95 16.43
N TRP A 385 -4.44 -3.92 15.53
CA TRP A 385 -3.79 -5.20 15.82
C TRP A 385 -2.27 -5.11 15.90
N ILE A 386 -1.68 -4.01 15.43
CA ILE A 386 -0.23 -3.82 15.38
C ILE A 386 0.36 -3.66 16.79
N SER A 387 1.52 -4.25 17.01
CA SER A 387 2.18 -4.26 18.30
C SER A 387 3.69 -4.03 18.17
N PRO A 388 4.41 -3.68 19.25
CA PRO A 388 5.87 -3.62 19.24
C PRO A 388 6.53 -4.94 18.84
N GLY A 389 5.92 -6.08 19.22
CA GLY A 389 6.39 -7.43 18.86
C GLY A 389 6.30 -7.71 17.36
N TYR A 390 5.36 -7.11 16.65
CA TYR A 390 5.28 -7.17 15.20
C TYR A 390 6.18 -6.10 14.54
N THR A 391 6.13 -4.86 15.03
CA THR A 391 6.79 -3.70 14.41
C THR A 391 8.29 -3.88 14.30
N ARG A 392 8.98 -4.24 15.40
CA ARG A 392 10.43 -4.29 15.41
C ARG A 392 11.00 -5.36 14.47
N PRO A 393 10.57 -6.64 14.51
CA PRO A 393 11.05 -7.63 13.55
C PRO A 393 10.78 -7.25 12.09
N LYS A 394 9.61 -6.67 11.79
CA LYS A 394 9.29 -6.22 10.42
C LYS A 394 10.14 -5.04 9.97
N VAL A 395 10.43 -4.09 10.83
CA VAL A 395 11.35 -2.98 10.53
C VAL A 395 12.77 -3.49 10.25
N ILE A 396 13.27 -4.43 11.06
CA ILE A 396 14.57 -5.08 10.83
C ILE A 396 14.59 -5.78 9.47
N GLU A 397 13.57 -6.59 9.18
CA GLU A 397 13.43 -7.30 7.89
C GLU A 397 13.36 -6.32 6.72
N ASN A 398 12.61 -5.23 6.84
CA ASN A 398 12.50 -4.22 5.79
C ASN A 398 13.83 -3.50 5.53
N TYR A 399 14.56 -3.13 6.58
CA TYR A 399 15.88 -2.52 6.45
C TYR A 399 16.87 -3.46 5.73
N GLN A 400 16.95 -4.72 6.18
CA GLN A 400 17.83 -5.72 5.59
C GLN A 400 17.48 -6.06 4.14
N LYS A 401 16.20 -5.97 3.77
CA LYS A 401 15.74 -6.23 2.41
C LYS A 401 15.68 -4.99 1.51
N ARG A 402 16.26 -3.87 1.93
CA ARG A 402 16.20 -2.61 1.18
C ARG A 402 16.66 -2.74 -0.26
N PHE A 403 17.69 -3.53 -0.51
CA PHE A 403 18.26 -3.80 -1.82
C PHE A 403 17.93 -5.20 -2.37
N SER A 404 17.08 -5.95 -1.71
CA SER A 404 16.64 -7.24 -2.22
C SER A 404 15.69 -7.06 -3.41
N VAL A 405 15.63 -8.08 -4.25
CA VAL A 405 14.61 -8.15 -5.30
C VAL A 405 13.23 -8.24 -4.63
N ALA A 406 12.32 -7.35 -5.00
CA ALA A 406 10.93 -7.39 -4.55
C ALA A 406 10.08 -8.14 -5.58
N TYR A 407 9.73 -9.38 -5.27
CA TYR A 407 8.93 -10.20 -6.15
C TYR A 407 7.43 -9.97 -5.96
N PRO A 408 6.63 -10.11 -7.03
CA PRO A 408 5.19 -10.16 -6.88
C PRO A 408 4.76 -11.30 -5.95
N ASN A 409 3.82 -10.99 -5.06
CA ASN A 409 3.26 -11.95 -4.11
C ASN A 409 4.27 -12.59 -3.13
N GLU A 410 5.43 -12.01 -2.92
CA GLU A 410 6.40 -12.49 -1.94
C GLU A 410 5.84 -12.36 -0.51
N GLU A 411 6.01 -13.43 0.27
CA GLU A 411 5.60 -13.49 1.67
C GLU A 411 6.82 -13.41 2.58
N LEU A 412 6.97 -12.30 3.29
CA LEU A 412 8.12 -12.07 4.17
C LEU A 412 7.90 -12.73 5.54
N PRO A 413 8.90 -13.49 6.08
CA PRO A 413 8.72 -14.37 7.23
C PRO A 413 8.71 -13.70 8.60
N ALA A 414 9.25 -12.48 8.76
CA ALA A 414 9.38 -11.89 10.09
C ALA A 414 8.03 -11.65 10.77
N ALA A 415 7.98 -11.84 12.08
CA ALA A 415 6.79 -11.68 12.93
C ALA A 415 5.58 -12.52 12.48
N ARG A 416 5.81 -13.72 11.95
CA ARG A 416 4.75 -14.68 11.57
C ARG A 416 4.86 -15.98 12.34
N PRO A 417 3.73 -16.67 12.65
CA PRO A 417 2.36 -16.16 12.48
C PRO A 417 2.04 -15.05 13.50
N ASN A 418 1.29 -14.01 13.07
CA ASN A 418 0.87 -12.94 13.99
C ASN A 418 -0.58 -13.14 14.48
N ARG A 419 -1.51 -13.32 13.55
CA ARG A 419 -2.93 -13.58 13.84
C ARG A 419 -3.38 -14.80 13.04
N THR A 420 -4.15 -15.68 13.68
CA THR A 420 -4.62 -16.95 13.09
C THR A 420 -6.10 -17.15 13.38
N THR A 421 -6.76 -17.94 12.54
CA THR A 421 -8.12 -18.44 12.79
C THR A 421 -8.09 -19.73 13.60
N PRO A 422 -9.23 -20.20 14.15
CA PRO A 422 -9.35 -21.54 14.73
C PRO A 422 -8.99 -22.69 13.78
N MET A 423 -8.85 -22.43 12.48
CA MET A 423 -8.53 -23.45 11.47
C MET A 423 -7.04 -23.58 11.17
N TYR A 424 -6.19 -22.75 11.74
CA TYR A 424 -4.78 -22.63 11.37
C TYR A 424 -4.02 -23.97 11.45
N ASP A 425 -4.15 -24.70 12.55
CA ASP A 425 -3.53 -26.01 12.75
C ASP A 425 -4.08 -27.06 11.76
N ILE A 426 -5.40 -27.13 11.60
CA ILE A 426 -6.05 -28.08 10.69
C ILE A 426 -5.59 -27.85 9.24
N PHE A 427 -5.54 -26.60 8.81
CA PHE A 427 -5.11 -26.28 7.44
C PHE A 427 -3.61 -26.47 7.25
N THR A 428 -2.80 -26.23 8.29
CA THR A 428 -1.38 -26.57 8.26
C THR A 428 -1.17 -28.07 8.06
N ASP A 429 -1.92 -28.90 8.79
CA ASP A 429 -1.89 -30.36 8.64
C ASP A 429 -2.39 -30.82 7.26
N MET A 430 -3.24 -30.05 6.61
CA MET A 430 -3.71 -30.28 5.24
C MET A 430 -2.76 -29.77 4.16
N GLY A 431 -1.62 -29.18 4.53
CA GLY A 431 -0.60 -28.69 3.62
C GLY A 431 -0.78 -27.24 3.19
N ALA A 432 -1.47 -26.40 3.97
CA ALA A 432 -1.61 -24.99 3.67
C ALA A 432 -0.25 -24.29 3.60
N VAL A 433 -0.02 -23.60 2.51
CA VAL A 433 1.07 -22.63 2.33
C VAL A 433 0.50 -21.25 2.61
N TRP A 434 1.06 -20.58 3.63
CA TRP A 434 0.46 -19.40 4.23
C TRP A 434 0.96 -18.09 3.62
N GLY A 435 0.04 -17.16 3.37
CA GLY A 435 0.29 -15.76 3.16
C GLY A 435 -0.25 -14.92 4.32
N GLN A 436 0.01 -13.62 4.29
CA GLN A 436 -0.48 -12.70 5.31
C GLN A 436 -1.28 -11.55 4.70
N GLN A 437 -2.47 -11.29 5.22
CA GLN A 437 -3.30 -10.15 4.87
C GLN A 437 -3.67 -9.36 6.12
N TYR A 438 -3.23 -8.10 6.22
CA TYR A 438 -3.54 -7.26 7.37
C TYR A 438 -3.23 -7.93 8.71
N GLY A 439 -2.04 -8.56 8.80
CA GLY A 439 -1.56 -9.29 9.96
C GLY A 439 -2.18 -10.66 10.20
N LEU A 440 -3.14 -11.10 9.38
CA LEU A 440 -3.84 -12.38 9.49
C LEU A 440 -3.25 -13.40 8.52
N GLU A 441 -2.99 -14.62 9.01
CA GLU A 441 -2.56 -15.73 8.17
C GLU A 441 -3.72 -16.23 7.30
N VAL A 442 -3.46 -16.38 6.00
CA VAL A 442 -4.43 -16.79 4.98
C VAL A 442 -3.81 -17.88 4.10
N PRO A 443 -4.49 -19.00 3.83
CA PRO A 443 -3.95 -20.01 2.92
C PRO A 443 -3.81 -19.46 1.50
N ASN A 444 -2.59 -19.45 0.96
CA ASN A 444 -2.36 -19.13 -0.45
C ASN A 444 -2.74 -20.29 -1.36
N TYR A 445 -2.33 -21.49 -1.00
CA TYR A 445 -2.73 -22.75 -1.63
C TYR A 445 -2.48 -23.93 -0.69
N PHE A 446 -2.89 -25.15 -1.08
CA PHE A 446 -2.67 -26.36 -0.31
C PHE A 446 -1.74 -27.30 -1.09
N ALA A 447 -0.51 -27.48 -0.62
CA ALA A 447 0.47 -28.40 -1.18
C ALA A 447 0.07 -29.87 -0.92
N ARG A 448 0.34 -30.77 -1.87
CA ARG A 448 0.08 -32.21 -1.75
C ARG A 448 1.27 -33.03 -2.21
N GLY A 449 1.56 -34.11 -1.50
CA GLY A 449 2.64 -35.03 -1.88
C GLY A 449 4.00 -34.33 -1.92
N ASP A 450 4.64 -34.34 -3.08
CA ASP A 450 5.96 -33.74 -3.32
C ASP A 450 5.90 -32.27 -3.74
N GLU A 451 4.72 -31.62 -3.72
CA GLU A 451 4.61 -30.20 -4.01
C GLU A 451 5.31 -29.36 -2.93
N PRO A 452 5.93 -28.22 -3.29
CA PRO A 452 6.64 -27.37 -2.33
C PRO A 452 5.73 -26.88 -1.21
N ALA A 453 6.21 -27.02 0.03
CA ALA A 453 5.55 -26.48 1.23
C ALA A 453 5.76 -24.96 1.42
N HIS A 454 6.37 -24.30 0.46
CA HIS A 454 6.56 -22.85 0.37
C HIS A 454 6.54 -22.44 -1.09
N GLU A 455 6.11 -21.22 -1.37
CA GLU A 455 6.17 -20.67 -2.72
C GLU A 455 7.52 -20.01 -2.93
N THR A 456 8.22 -20.37 -3.99
CA THR A 456 9.44 -19.69 -4.43
C THR A 456 9.05 -18.41 -5.17
N PRO A 457 9.40 -17.23 -4.66
CA PRO A 457 9.05 -15.96 -5.32
C PRO A 457 9.65 -15.87 -6.72
N SER A 458 8.88 -15.36 -7.68
CA SER A 458 9.31 -15.23 -9.08
C SER A 458 8.52 -14.12 -9.79
N PHE A 459 9.14 -13.46 -10.77
CA PHE A 459 8.44 -12.61 -11.76
C PHE A 459 7.69 -13.44 -12.80
N ARG A 460 7.96 -14.73 -12.84
CA ARG A 460 7.29 -15.71 -13.72
C ARG A 460 6.33 -16.57 -12.93
N ARG A 461 5.65 -17.49 -13.62
CA ARG A 461 4.78 -18.47 -12.96
C ARG A 461 5.57 -19.26 -11.94
N SER A 462 5.14 -19.21 -10.68
CA SER A 462 5.80 -19.84 -9.55
C SER A 462 5.49 -21.35 -9.47
N ASP A 463 6.13 -22.04 -8.55
CA ASP A 463 5.87 -23.44 -8.23
C ASP A 463 4.48 -23.70 -7.61
N ALA A 464 3.76 -22.65 -7.18
CA ALA A 464 2.35 -22.74 -6.80
C ALA A 464 1.40 -23.02 -7.98
N PHE A 465 1.88 -22.95 -9.24
CA PHE A 465 1.05 -23.03 -10.45
C PHE A 465 0.25 -24.33 -10.56
N ALA A 466 0.87 -25.47 -10.29
CA ALA A 466 0.21 -26.79 -10.37
C ALA A 466 -0.84 -26.98 -9.27
N ALA A 467 -0.54 -26.56 -8.03
CA ALA A 467 -1.48 -26.63 -6.91
C ALA A 467 -2.69 -25.74 -7.19
N THR A 468 -2.47 -24.52 -7.67
CA THR A 468 -3.54 -23.57 -8.07
C THR A 468 -4.44 -24.18 -9.16
N ALA A 469 -3.87 -24.80 -10.19
CA ALA A 469 -4.64 -25.47 -11.25
C ALA A 469 -5.57 -26.55 -10.70
N ARG A 470 -5.06 -27.38 -9.80
CA ARG A 470 -5.83 -28.45 -9.13
C ARG A 470 -7.00 -27.87 -8.32
N GLU A 471 -6.76 -26.82 -7.55
CA GLU A 471 -7.78 -26.17 -6.72
C GLU A 471 -8.86 -25.51 -7.56
N VAL A 472 -8.47 -24.81 -8.64
CA VAL A 472 -9.41 -24.23 -9.62
C VAL A 472 -10.28 -25.33 -10.24
N ALA A 473 -9.68 -26.46 -10.62
CA ALA A 473 -10.42 -27.59 -11.20
C ALA A 473 -11.43 -28.19 -10.19
N ALA A 474 -11.08 -28.29 -8.91
CA ALA A 474 -11.98 -28.74 -7.86
C ALA A 474 -13.22 -27.84 -7.74
N VAL A 475 -13.03 -26.52 -7.74
CA VAL A 475 -14.14 -25.56 -7.69
C VAL A 475 -15.00 -25.65 -8.97
N ARG A 476 -14.39 -25.64 -10.15
CA ARG A 476 -15.14 -25.59 -11.42
C ARG A 476 -15.91 -26.88 -11.72
N ASN A 477 -15.39 -28.04 -11.33
CA ASN A 477 -15.95 -29.35 -11.68
C ASN A 477 -16.73 -30.01 -10.53
N GLY A 478 -16.52 -29.60 -9.29
CA GLY A 478 -17.11 -30.20 -8.08
C GLY A 478 -17.53 -29.16 -7.06
N VAL A 479 -16.82 -29.12 -5.95
CA VAL A 479 -17.01 -28.14 -4.89
C VAL A 479 -15.68 -27.84 -4.19
N GLY A 480 -15.38 -26.56 -4.03
CA GLY A 480 -14.28 -26.07 -3.20
C GLY A 480 -14.78 -25.47 -1.89
N ILE A 481 -13.97 -25.54 -0.85
CA ILE A 481 -14.20 -24.88 0.43
C ILE A 481 -13.02 -23.97 0.79
N ASN A 482 -13.33 -22.74 1.22
CA ASN A 482 -12.35 -21.74 1.67
C ASN A 482 -12.91 -21.02 2.90
N GLU A 483 -12.04 -20.48 3.76
CA GLU A 483 -12.46 -19.57 4.83
C GLU A 483 -12.89 -18.21 4.30
N VAL A 484 -13.87 -17.58 4.97
CA VAL A 484 -14.32 -16.19 4.71
C VAL A 484 -13.89 -15.23 5.83
N HIS A 485 -12.86 -15.59 6.58
CA HIS A 485 -12.33 -14.77 7.67
C HIS A 485 -11.64 -13.51 7.17
N ASN A 486 -10.99 -13.56 6.01
CA ASN A 486 -10.25 -12.47 5.38
C ASN A 486 -11.16 -11.49 4.61
N PHE A 487 -12.35 -11.23 5.13
CA PHE A 487 -13.21 -10.13 4.73
C PHE A 487 -13.46 -9.20 5.92
N GLY A 488 -13.44 -7.89 5.68
CA GLY A 488 -13.92 -6.89 6.62
C GLY A 488 -15.42 -7.03 6.79
N LYS A 489 -15.90 -7.15 8.02
CA LYS A 489 -17.34 -7.32 8.33
C LYS A 489 -17.75 -6.28 9.35
N TYR A 490 -18.85 -5.60 9.05
CA TYR A 490 -19.38 -4.54 9.91
C TYR A 490 -20.85 -4.81 10.19
N LEU A 491 -21.23 -4.70 11.46
CA LEU A 491 -22.61 -4.79 11.89
C LEU A 491 -23.15 -3.37 12.11
N ILE A 492 -24.19 -3.03 11.36
CA ILE A 492 -24.86 -1.74 11.43
C ILE A 492 -26.24 -1.98 12.04
N THR A 493 -26.51 -1.41 13.20
CA THR A 493 -27.77 -1.61 13.91
C THR A 493 -28.41 -0.31 14.38
N GLY A 494 -29.70 -0.36 14.65
CA GLY A 494 -30.45 0.75 15.24
C GLY A 494 -31.62 1.21 14.39
N PRO A 495 -32.50 2.02 14.97
CA PRO A 495 -33.75 2.43 14.31
C PRO A 495 -33.50 3.33 13.07
N ARG A 496 -32.35 3.94 12.96
CA ARG A 496 -31.96 4.78 11.81
C ARG A 496 -30.98 4.10 10.85
N ALA A 497 -30.57 2.85 11.11
CA ALA A 497 -29.57 2.14 10.32
C ALA A 497 -29.87 2.11 8.82
N ARG A 498 -31.11 1.80 8.43
CA ARG A 498 -31.54 1.81 7.02
C ARG A 498 -31.41 3.18 6.36
N ALA A 499 -31.84 4.25 7.02
CA ALA A 499 -31.77 5.61 6.49
C ALA A 499 -30.32 6.10 6.38
N TRP A 500 -29.48 5.76 7.36
CA TRP A 500 -28.05 6.04 7.35
C TRP A 500 -27.35 5.32 6.20
N LEU A 501 -27.58 4.01 6.03
CA LEU A 501 -27.03 3.24 4.92
C LEU A 501 -27.48 3.78 3.55
N ASP A 502 -28.72 4.24 3.45
CA ASP A 502 -29.23 4.83 2.20
C ASP A 502 -28.51 6.13 1.82
N ARG A 503 -27.91 6.80 2.80
CA ARG A 503 -27.13 8.03 2.64
C ARG A 503 -25.62 7.75 2.42
N ILE A 504 -25.07 6.71 3.03
CA ILE A 504 -23.63 6.39 2.95
C ILE A 504 -23.33 5.56 1.70
N MET A 505 -24.17 4.60 1.35
CA MET A 505 -23.97 3.71 0.22
C MET A 505 -24.63 4.24 -1.05
N ALA A 506 -23.95 4.16 -2.18
CA ALA A 506 -24.49 4.63 -3.44
C ALA A 506 -25.60 3.70 -4.02
N GLY A 507 -25.55 2.41 -3.68
CA GLY A 507 -26.56 1.43 -4.09
C GLY A 507 -27.86 1.50 -3.31
N ARG A 508 -28.80 0.63 -3.67
CA ARG A 508 -30.08 0.49 -2.97
C ARG A 508 -29.91 -0.36 -1.71
N VAL A 509 -30.44 0.10 -0.58
CA VAL A 509 -30.53 -0.71 0.65
C VAL A 509 -31.51 -1.88 0.43
N PRO A 510 -31.09 -3.14 0.60
CA PRO A 510 -31.93 -4.30 0.33
C PRO A 510 -33.01 -4.49 1.38
N GLN A 511 -34.05 -5.27 1.03
CA GLN A 511 -35.11 -5.70 1.96
C GLN A 511 -34.59 -6.83 2.87
N PRO A 512 -35.21 -7.07 4.02
CA PRO A 512 -34.87 -8.20 4.88
C PRO A 512 -34.80 -9.53 4.13
N GLY A 513 -33.76 -10.32 4.40
CA GLY A 513 -33.47 -11.57 3.70
C GLY A 513 -32.80 -11.39 2.33
N ARG A 514 -32.41 -10.18 1.96
CA ARG A 514 -31.77 -9.87 0.67
C ARG A 514 -30.39 -9.25 0.84
N VAL A 515 -29.61 -9.38 -0.22
CA VAL A 515 -28.25 -8.84 -0.37
C VAL A 515 -28.21 -7.89 -1.55
N SER A 516 -27.42 -6.85 -1.49
CA SER A 516 -27.06 -6.00 -2.63
C SER A 516 -25.57 -5.73 -2.67
N LEU A 517 -25.04 -5.52 -3.88
CA LEU A 517 -23.70 -5.00 -4.07
C LEU A 517 -23.78 -3.48 -4.20
N THR A 518 -22.86 -2.77 -3.58
CA THR A 518 -22.89 -1.31 -3.57
C THR A 518 -21.49 -0.71 -3.43
N PRO A 519 -21.13 0.30 -4.24
CA PRO A 519 -19.98 1.12 -3.95
C PRO A 519 -20.28 2.12 -2.83
N MET A 520 -19.25 2.49 -2.07
CA MET A 520 -19.20 3.63 -1.16
C MET A 520 -18.26 4.67 -1.77
N LEU A 521 -18.72 5.92 -1.83
CA LEU A 521 -18.03 6.99 -2.54
C LEU A 521 -17.55 8.08 -1.58
N SER A 522 -16.45 8.74 -1.97
CA SER A 522 -16.04 10.02 -1.39
C SER A 522 -16.92 11.18 -1.91
N PRO A 523 -16.86 12.36 -1.28
CA PRO A 523 -17.53 13.55 -1.80
C PRO A 523 -17.16 13.90 -3.25
N LYS A 524 -15.94 13.59 -3.69
CA LYS A 524 -15.45 13.78 -5.07
C LYS A 524 -15.84 12.62 -6.01
N GLY A 525 -16.61 11.63 -5.54
CA GLY A 525 -17.08 10.49 -6.32
C GLY A 525 -16.09 9.35 -6.51
N LYS A 526 -14.95 9.39 -5.80
CA LYS A 526 -13.96 8.31 -5.79
C LYS A 526 -14.41 7.15 -4.93
N LEU A 527 -13.93 5.94 -5.24
CA LEU A 527 -14.24 4.74 -4.45
C LEU A 527 -13.57 4.81 -3.08
N ILE A 528 -14.33 4.53 -2.02
CA ILE A 528 -13.80 4.28 -0.67
C ILE A 528 -13.95 2.80 -0.31
N GLY A 529 -14.82 2.08 -0.98
CA GLY A 529 -15.02 0.66 -0.81
C GLY A 529 -16.09 0.11 -1.75
N ASP A 530 -16.04 -1.18 -1.94
CA ASP A 530 -17.06 -1.99 -2.58
C ASP A 530 -17.61 -2.97 -1.55
N PHE A 531 -18.92 -3.01 -1.40
CA PHE A 531 -19.57 -3.73 -0.32
C PHE A 531 -20.62 -4.73 -0.81
N THR A 532 -20.61 -5.88 -0.16
CA THR A 532 -21.77 -6.75 -0.09
C THR A 532 -22.61 -6.33 1.12
N MET A 533 -23.78 -5.74 0.88
CA MET A 533 -24.70 -5.25 1.93
C MET A 533 -25.84 -6.23 2.12
N SER A 534 -25.92 -6.85 3.29
CA SER A 534 -26.88 -7.87 3.66
C SER A 534 -27.86 -7.33 4.69
N CYS A 535 -29.16 -7.46 4.44
CA CYS A 535 -30.22 -7.00 5.34
C CYS A 535 -30.75 -8.20 6.15
N LEU A 536 -30.43 -8.23 7.44
CA LEU A 536 -30.87 -9.27 8.37
C LEU A 536 -32.27 -8.96 8.91
N SER A 537 -32.55 -7.66 9.19
CA SER A 537 -33.85 -7.16 9.60
C SER A 537 -34.00 -5.70 9.17
N GLU A 538 -35.11 -5.05 9.49
CA GLU A 538 -35.31 -3.63 9.20
C GLU A 538 -34.31 -2.71 9.91
N THR A 539 -33.69 -3.17 10.98
CA THR A 539 -32.79 -2.39 11.82
C THR A 539 -31.40 -3.03 11.98
N GLU A 540 -31.11 -4.09 11.22
CA GLU A 540 -29.87 -4.84 11.35
C GLU A 540 -29.31 -5.23 9.98
N PHE A 541 -28.06 -4.83 9.70
CA PHE A 541 -27.38 -5.04 8.44
C PHE A 541 -25.96 -5.51 8.69
N GLN A 542 -25.50 -6.45 7.86
CA GLN A 542 -24.10 -6.80 7.77
C GLN A 542 -23.52 -6.27 6.46
N LEU A 543 -22.41 -5.54 6.57
CA LEU A 543 -21.61 -5.15 5.42
C LEU A 543 -20.37 -6.05 5.34
N THR A 544 -19.99 -6.49 4.15
CA THR A 544 -18.79 -7.26 3.91
C THR A 544 -17.97 -6.60 2.80
N ALA A 545 -16.65 -6.44 3.00
CA ALA A 545 -15.74 -5.77 2.09
C ALA A 545 -14.30 -6.29 2.24
N SER A 546 -13.30 -5.61 1.64
CA SER A 546 -11.90 -5.95 1.77
C SER A 546 -11.41 -5.94 3.23
N TYR A 547 -10.69 -6.98 3.64
CA TYR A 547 -10.15 -7.11 5.00
C TYR A 547 -9.10 -6.05 5.33
N GLY A 548 -8.23 -5.72 4.39
CA GLY A 548 -7.18 -4.71 4.57
C GLY A 548 -7.69 -3.28 4.69
N ALA A 549 -8.94 -3.01 4.29
CA ALA A 549 -9.52 -1.67 4.32
C ALA A 549 -10.29 -1.33 5.61
N GLN A 550 -10.26 -2.21 6.62
CA GLN A 550 -11.10 -2.09 7.83
C GLN A 550 -10.97 -0.73 8.52
N ALA A 551 -9.74 -0.26 8.76
CA ALA A 551 -9.52 1.00 9.46
C ALA A 551 -9.96 2.21 8.60
N VAL A 552 -9.77 2.15 7.28
CA VAL A 552 -10.24 3.18 6.34
C VAL A 552 -11.76 3.24 6.30
N HIS A 553 -12.42 2.08 6.22
CA HIS A 553 -13.89 2.01 6.25
C HIS A 553 -14.46 2.53 7.57
N MET A 554 -13.92 2.06 8.71
CA MET A 554 -14.37 2.52 10.03
C MET A 554 -14.19 4.03 10.21
N ARG A 555 -13.06 4.59 9.75
CA ARG A 555 -12.83 6.04 9.75
C ARG A 555 -13.90 6.77 8.94
N HIS A 556 -14.23 6.29 7.75
CA HIS A 556 -15.29 6.89 6.94
C HIS A 556 -16.66 6.78 7.61
N PHE A 557 -17.01 5.64 8.19
CA PHE A 557 -18.26 5.48 8.93
C PHE A 557 -18.34 6.43 10.11
N GLN A 558 -17.26 6.58 10.89
CA GLN A 558 -17.20 7.49 12.04
C GLN A 558 -17.33 8.97 11.65
N MET A 559 -16.83 9.36 10.47
CA MET A 559 -17.02 10.73 9.95
C MET A 559 -18.50 11.05 9.66
N HIS A 560 -19.34 10.03 9.51
CA HIS A 560 -20.77 10.13 9.19
C HIS A 560 -21.67 9.54 10.30
N GLU A 561 -21.10 9.36 11.50
CA GLU A 561 -21.85 8.84 12.64
C GLU A 561 -23.03 9.72 13.02
N GLU A 562 -24.14 9.09 13.41
CA GLU A 562 -25.35 9.80 13.85
C GLU A 562 -26.09 9.04 14.94
N ASP A 563 -26.89 9.78 15.73
CA ASP A 563 -27.72 9.21 16.77
C ASP A 563 -28.73 8.19 16.22
N GLY A 564 -28.86 7.06 16.93
CA GLY A 564 -29.76 5.97 16.55
C GLY A 564 -29.17 4.99 15.54
N VAL A 565 -27.87 5.06 15.27
CA VAL A 565 -27.11 4.08 14.51
C VAL A 565 -25.94 3.59 15.36
N SER A 566 -25.74 2.30 15.44
CA SER A 566 -24.56 1.68 16.03
C SER A 566 -23.76 0.97 14.95
N ILE A 567 -22.45 1.19 14.93
CA ILE A 567 -21.53 0.66 13.93
C ILE A 567 -20.46 -0.15 14.67
N GLU A 568 -20.38 -1.44 14.39
CA GLU A 568 -19.41 -2.34 14.99
C GLU A 568 -18.59 -3.05 13.93
N ASN A 569 -17.26 -3.02 14.07
CA ASN A 569 -16.38 -3.90 13.31
C ASN A 569 -16.43 -5.31 13.94
N ILE A 570 -17.02 -6.26 13.21
CA ILE A 570 -17.17 -7.65 13.63
C ILE A 570 -16.29 -8.61 12.82
N SER A 571 -15.27 -8.12 12.13
CA SER A 571 -14.42 -8.92 11.24
C SER A 571 -13.85 -10.15 11.93
N ASP A 572 -13.38 -9.99 13.17
CA ASP A 572 -12.79 -11.07 13.95
C ASP A 572 -13.80 -11.81 14.85
N LYS A 573 -15.05 -11.33 14.88
CA LYS A 573 -16.14 -11.94 15.67
C LYS A 573 -17.05 -12.85 14.83
N ARG A 574 -16.83 -12.90 13.52
CA ARG A 574 -17.67 -13.65 12.60
C ARG A 574 -16.81 -14.31 11.53
N ASN A 575 -16.56 -15.58 11.74
CA ASN A 575 -15.80 -16.45 10.85
C ASN A 575 -16.73 -17.32 10.00
N GLY A 576 -16.20 -18.24 9.23
CA GLY A 576 -16.97 -19.19 8.46
C GLY A 576 -16.28 -19.66 7.20
N PHE A 577 -17.08 -20.22 6.30
CA PHE A 577 -16.58 -20.84 5.07
C PHE A 577 -17.39 -20.42 3.86
N GLN A 578 -16.69 -20.37 2.72
CA GLN A 578 -17.31 -20.33 1.41
C GLN A 578 -17.34 -21.73 0.83
N LEU A 579 -18.50 -22.18 0.35
CA LEU A 579 -18.64 -23.30 -0.57
C LEU A 579 -18.82 -22.75 -1.99
N ALA A 580 -18.01 -23.20 -2.93
CA ALA A 580 -18.06 -22.75 -4.31
C ALA A 580 -17.96 -23.92 -5.29
N GLY A 581 -18.81 -23.90 -6.31
CA GLY A 581 -18.84 -24.89 -7.36
C GLY A 581 -20.20 -25.54 -7.56
N PRO A 582 -20.40 -26.32 -8.64
CA PRO A 582 -21.72 -26.88 -9.01
C PRO A 582 -22.34 -27.80 -7.96
N ARG A 583 -21.54 -28.38 -7.04
CA ARG A 583 -21.99 -29.24 -5.95
C ARG A 583 -22.13 -28.53 -4.61
N ALA A 584 -21.92 -27.22 -4.54
CA ALA A 584 -21.98 -26.46 -3.30
C ALA A 584 -23.35 -26.56 -2.61
N ARG A 585 -24.46 -26.56 -3.39
CA ARG A 585 -25.82 -26.75 -2.84
C ARG A 585 -26.00 -28.13 -2.25
N ASP A 586 -25.52 -29.18 -2.88
CA ASP A 586 -25.69 -30.55 -2.45
C ASP A 586 -25.01 -30.76 -1.08
N VAL A 587 -23.79 -30.23 -0.92
CA VAL A 587 -23.06 -30.27 0.35
C VAL A 587 -23.82 -29.53 1.45
N LEU A 588 -24.23 -28.28 1.20
CA LEU A 588 -24.94 -27.47 2.20
C LEU A 588 -26.30 -28.09 2.56
N GLN A 589 -27.05 -28.61 1.58
CA GLN A 589 -28.33 -29.25 1.81
C GLN A 589 -28.21 -30.51 2.67
N ALA A 590 -27.13 -31.29 2.52
CA ALA A 590 -26.87 -32.45 3.36
C ALA A 590 -26.61 -32.09 4.83
N CYS A 591 -26.18 -30.87 5.12
CA CYS A 591 -25.85 -30.38 6.46
C CYS A 591 -26.99 -29.61 7.16
N THR A 592 -28.11 -29.33 6.49
CA THR A 592 -29.22 -28.58 7.07
C THR A 592 -30.56 -29.29 6.83
N ARG A 593 -31.49 -29.16 7.80
CA ARG A 593 -32.87 -29.64 7.67
C ARG A 593 -33.76 -28.71 6.90
N SER A 594 -33.35 -27.46 6.76
CA SER A 594 -34.08 -26.46 5.99
C SER A 594 -33.94 -26.74 4.50
N ASP A 595 -35.02 -26.65 3.75
CA ASP A 595 -34.93 -26.64 2.28
C ASP A 595 -34.22 -25.35 1.82
N ILE A 596 -33.14 -25.48 1.04
CA ILE A 596 -32.39 -24.35 0.48
C ILE A 596 -32.55 -24.24 -1.04
N ALA A 597 -33.36 -25.06 -1.67
CA ALA A 597 -33.62 -25.02 -3.09
C ALA A 597 -34.24 -23.69 -3.56
N ASP A 598 -35.03 -23.05 -2.69
CA ASP A 598 -35.65 -21.74 -2.93
C ASP A 598 -34.71 -20.55 -2.68
N MET A 599 -33.53 -20.78 -2.09
CA MET A 599 -32.56 -19.73 -1.81
C MET A 599 -31.89 -19.24 -3.10
N LYS A 600 -32.38 -18.11 -3.62
CA LYS A 600 -31.89 -17.50 -4.88
C LYS A 600 -30.60 -16.72 -4.65
N PHE A 601 -29.91 -16.41 -5.73
CA PHE A 601 -28.76 -15.52 -5.71
C PHE A 601 -29.11 -14.17 -5.07
N LEU A 602 -28.20 -13.63 -4.25
CA LEU A 602 -28.41 -12.45 -3.40
C LEU A 602 -29.52 -12.60 -2.35
N HIS A 603 -29.71 -13.82 -1.83
CA HIS A 603 -30.49 -14.05 -0.61
C HIS A 603 -29.57 -14.30 0.59
N ILE A 604 -30.06 -13.93 1.77
CA ILE A 604 -29.44 -14.23 3.06
C ILE A 604 -30.50 -14.70 4.04
N ARG A 605 -30.19 -15.68 4.86
CA ARG A 605 -31.05 -16.13 5.97
C ARG A 605 -30.27 -16.86 7.05
N PRO A 606 -30.77 -16.90 8.29
CA PRO A 606 -30.24 -17.78 9.32
C PRO A 606 -30.57 -19.25 8.98
N LEU A 607 -29.61 -20.15 9.20
CA LEU A 607 -29.74 -21.59 9.06
C LEU A 607 -28.98 -22.30 10.17
N THR A 608 -29.52 -23.43 10.67
CA THR A 608 -28.73 -24.33 11.47
C THR A 608 -28.03 -25.34 10.54
N VAL A 609 -26.70 -25.32 10.51
CA VAL A 609 -25.84 -26.22 9.71
C VAL A 609 -25.21 -27.22 10.67
N GLY A 610 -25.66 -28.50 10.62
CA GLY A 610 -25.32 -29.48 11.64
C GLY A 610 -25.88 -29.06 13.01
N MET A 611 -25.01 -28.69 13.94
CA MET A 611 -25.35 -28.13 15.26
C MET A 611 -25.01 -26.66 15.40
N THR A 612 -24.56 -26.00 14.34
CA THR A 612 -24.07 -24.61 14.37
C THR A 612 -25.13 -23.66 13.80
N ASP A 613 -25.45 -22.64 14.55
CA ASP A 613 -26.29 -21.56 14.05
C ASP A 613 -25.45 -20.64 13.16
N CYS A 614 -25.87 -20.50 11.92
CA CYS A 614 -25.16 -19.77 10.88
C CYS A 614 -26.02 -18.69 10.25
N ILE A 615 -25.38 -17.67 9.71
CA ILE A 615 -25.98 -16.78 8.73
C ILE A 615 -25.40 -17.19 7.38
N VAL A 616 -26.28 -17.56 6.45
CA VAL A 616 -25.89 -18.04 5.13
C VAL A 616 -26.36 -17.07 4.07
N GLN A 617 -25.43 -16.62 3.25
CA GLN A 617 -25.74 -15.81 2.08
C GLN A 617 -25.33 -16.50 0.79
N ARG A 618 -26.14 -16.34 -0.25
CA ARG A 618 -25.85 -16.87 -1.58
C ARG A 618 -25.24 -15.80 -2.45
N VAL A 619 -23.93 -15.76 -2.45
CA VAL A 619 -23.07 -14.85 -3.23
C VAL A 619 -21.89 -15.65 -3.80
N SER A 620 -21.17 -15.08 -4.75
CA SER A 620 -20.04 -15.76 -5.36
C SER A 620 -19.00 -14.75 -5.90
N TYR A 621 -17.77 -14.90 -5.46
CA TYR A 621 -16.62 -14.22 -6.04
C TYR A 621 -15.86 -15.12 -7.02
N THR A 622 -16.01 -16.42 -6.91
CA THR A 622 -15.45 -17.41 -7.86
C THR A 622 -16.18 -17.44 -9.22
N GLY A 623 -17.39 -16.87 -9.27
CA GLY A 623 -18.24 -16.92 -10.47
C GLY A 623 -19.05 -18.21 -10.64
N ASP A 624 -18.91 -19.18 -9.72
CA ASP A 624 -19.72 -20.38 -9.65
C ASP A 624 -20.89 -20.26 -8.67
N LEU A 625 -21.74 -21.30 -8.55
CA LEU A 625 -22.69 -21.40 -7.47
C LEU A 625 -21.94 -21.33 -6.13
N GLY A 626 -22.30 -20.40 -5.27
CA GLY A 626 -21.58 -20.13 -4.04
C GLY A 626 -22.47 -19.81 -2.85
N TYR A 627 -22.02 -20.21 -1.67
CA TYR A 627 -22.61 -19.88 -0.38
C TYR A 627 -21.50 -19.44 0.57
N GLU A 628 -21.68 -18.32 1.24
CA GLU A 628 -20.88 -17.89 2.38
C GLU A 628 -21.65 -18.18 3.65
N ILE A 629 -21.03 -18.94 4.55
CA ILE A 629 -21.65 -19.51 5.75
C ILE A 629 -20.91 -18.94 6.94
N TYR A 630 -21.52 -18.00 7.65
CA TYR A 630 -20.92 -17.28 8.77
C TYR A 630 -21.37 -17.86 10.10
N CYS A 631 -20.46 -18.04 11.03
CA CYS A 631 -20.72 -18.50 12.39
C CYS A 631 -19.86 -17.75 13.41
N ASP A 632 -20.11 -18.00 14.68
CA ASP A 632 -19.22 -17.61 15.78
C ASP A 632 -17.87 -18.32 15.65
N PRO A 633 -16.72 -17.67 15.89
CA PRO A 633 -15.41 -18.31 15.83
C PRO A 633 -15.27 -19.57 16.68
N MET A 634 -15.92 -19.64 17.83
CA MET A 634 -15.90 -20.83 18.67
C MET A 634 -16.57 -22.06 18.03
N ALA A 635 -17.53 -21.84 17.14
CA ALA A 635 -18.24 -22.90 16.42
C ALA A 635 -17.58 -23.28 15.08
N GLN A 636 -16.56 -22.55 14.64
CA GLN A 636 -15.98 -22.69 13.30
C GLN A 636 -15.42 -24.11 13.06
N ARG A 637 -14.72 -24.70 14.02
CA ARG A 637 -14.17 -26.05 13.87
C ARG A 637 -15.27 -27.13 13.75
N GLN A 638 -16.38 -26.97 14.49
CA GLN A 638 -17.54 -27.89 14.38
C GLN A 638 -18.22 -27.74 13.01
N LEU A 639 -18.38 -26.51 12.54
CA LEU A 639 -18.90 -26.22 11.20
C LEU A 639 -18.01 -26.82 10.11
N TRP A 640 -16.68 -26.71 10.25
CA TRP A 640 -15.71 -27.34 9.33
C TRP A 640 -15.97 -28.85 9.19
N TRP A 641 -15.97 -29.59 10.30
CA TRP A 641 -16.16 -31.04 10.24
C TRP A 641 -17.51 -31.43 9.66
N THR A 642 -18.57 -30.66 9.97
CA THR A 642 -19.91 -30.90 9.40
C THR A 642 -19.91 -30.75 7.87
N LEU A 643 -19.29 -29.70 7.36
CA LEU A 643 -19.20 -29.45 5.91
C LEU A 643 -18.23 -30.41 5.23
N TRP A 644 -17.09 -30.69 5.90
CA TRP A 644 -16.04 -31.54 5.36
C TRP A 644 -16.53 -33.00 5.20
N ASP A 645 -17.18 -33.55 6.20
CA ASP A 645 -17.72 -34.90 6.14
C ASP A 645 -18.79 -35.07 5.05
N ALA A 646 -19.69 -34.09 4.94
CA ALA A 646 -20.70 -34.10 3.87
C ALA A 646 -20.09 -33.88 2.48
N GLY A 647 -19.04 -33.12 2.41
CA GLY A 647 -18.33 -32.78 1.17
C GLY A 647 -17.56 -33.96 0.56
N GLN A 648 -17.19 -34.98 1.38
CA GLN A 648 -16.45 -36.15 0.89
C GLN A 648 -17.22 -36.92 -0.21
N ALA A 649 -18.54 -36.92 -0.13
CA ALA A 649 -19.39 -37.57 -1.15
C ALA A 649 -19.33 -36.84 -2.53
N HIS A 650 -18.73 -35.67 -2.57
CA HIS A 650 -18.63 -34.80 -3.75
C HIS A 650 -17.19 -34.41 -4.09
N ASP A 651 -16.20 -35.15 -3.56
CA ASP A 651 -14.76 -34.87 -3.75
C ASP A 651 -14.38 -33.42 -3.39
N MET A 652 -14.99 -32.90 -2.31
CA MET A 652 -14.73 -31.53 -1.88
C MET A 652 -13.25 -31.30 -1.54
N ALA A 653 -12.68 -30.21 -2.00
CA ALA A 653 -11.30 -29.86 -1.74
C ALA A 653 -11.17 -28.45 -1.15
N PRO A 654 -10.19 -28.21 -0.26
CA PRO A 654 -9.86 -26.84 0.13
C PRO A 654 -9.22 -26.11 -1.05
N PHE A 655 -9.38 -24.80 -1.09
CA PHE A 655 -8.71 -23.94 -2.06
C PHE A 655 -8.26 -22.64 -1.41
N GLY A 656 -7.12 -22.12 -1.86
CA GLY A 656 -6.50 -20.92 -1.31
C GLY A 656 -6.70 -19.67 -2.16
N MET A 657 -5.99 -18.60 -1.76
CA MET A 657 -6.13 -17.28 -2.40
C MET A 657 -5.59 -17.27 -3.83
N ARG A 658 -4.58 -18.09 -4.17
CA ARG A 658 -4.08 -18.20 -5.56
C ARG A 658 -5.18 -18.70 -6.51
N ALA A 659 -5.91 -19.74 -6.10
CA ALA A 659 -7.05 -20.24 -6.86
C ALA A 659 -8.20 -19.21 -6.91
N MET A 660 -8.50 -18.53 -5.80
CA MET A 660 -9.51 -17.47 -5.76
C MET A 660 -9.20 -16.36 -6.77
N MET A 661 -7.93 -15.91 -6.82
CA MET A 661 -7.50 -14.84 -7.72
C MET A 661 -7.54 -15.28 -9.20
N SER A 662 -7.24 -16.56 -9.51
CA SER A 662 -7.42 -17.11 -10.86
C SER A 662 -8.91 -17.19 -11.26
N LEU A 663 -9.78 -17.67 -10.34
CA LEU A 663 -11.22 -17.83 -10.58
C LEU A 663 -11.95 -16.49 -10.83
N ARG A 664 -11.59 -15.41 -10.08
CA ARG A 664 -12.22 -14.09 -10.26
C ARG A 664 -11.88 -13.46 -11.61
N LEU A 665 -10.67 -13.76 -12.14
CA LEU A 665 -10.24 -13.27 -13.47
C LEU A 665 -11.13 -13.79 -14.58
N ASP A 666 -11.63 -15.02 -14.50
CA ASP A 666 -12.56 -15.58 -15.49
C ASP A 666 -13.85 -14.76 -15.63
N LYS A 667 -14.22 -14.04 -14.58
CA LYS A 667 -15.43 -13.20 -14.50
C LYS A 667 -15.14 -11.71 -14.65
N PHE A 668 -13.89 -11.33 -14.76
CA PHE A 668 -13.44 -9.92 -14.75
C PHE A 668 -13.90 -9.16 -13.49
N PHE A 669 -13.98 -9.88 -12.36
CA PHE A 669 -14.28 -9.23 -11.09
C PHE A 669 -13.05 -8.49 -10.57
N GLY A 670 -13.21 -7.21 -10.25
CA GLY A 670 -12.17 -6.40 -9.66
C GLY A 670 -11.85 -6.77 -8.21
N SER A 671 -10.69 -6.33 -7.73
CA SER A 671 -10.21 -6.48 -6.37
C SER A 671 -9.84 -5.13 -5.78
N TRP A 672 -9.99 -4.97 -4.46
CA TRP A 672 -9.58 -3.76 -3.75
C TRP A 672 -8.05 -3.58 -3.85
N LEU A 673 -7.62 -2.34 -4.02
CA LEU A 673 -6.24 -1.88 -4.28
C LEU A 673 -5.67 -2.27 -5.66
N SER A 674 -6.43 -2.97 -6.49
CA SER A 674 -6.09 -3.22 -7.89
C SER A 674 -7.03 -2.42 -8.80
N GLU A 675 -8.20 -3.00 -9.12
CA GLU A 675 -9.22 -2.34 -9.93
C GLU A 675 -10.05 -1.33 -9.13
N TYR A 676 -10.23 -1.56 -7.84
CA TYR A 676 -11.03 -0.73 -6.95
C TYR A 676 -10.11 -0.04 -5.93
N SER A 677 -9.95 1.25 -6.08
CA SER A 677 -9.13 2.08 -5.19
C SER A 677 -9.62 3.53 -5.18
N PRO A 678 -9.17 4.37 -4.24
CA PRO A 678 -9.49 5.80 -4.22
C PRO A 678 -8.99 6.61 -5.43
N ASP A 679 -8.20 6.03 -6.33
CA ASP A 679 -7.82 6.67 -7.60
C ASP A 679 -8.95 6.66 -8.63
N TYR A 680 -9.93 5.77 -8.47
CA TYR A 680 -10.95 5.50 -9.49
C TYR A 680 -12.35 5.86 -9.03
N THR A 681 -13.23 6.07 -10.02
CA THR A 681 -14.66 6.27 -9.81
C THR A 681 -15.43 4.97 -10.05
N ALA A 682 -16.68 4.95 -9.62
CA ALA A 682 -17.57 3.83 -9.91
C ALA A 682 -17.82 3.63 -11.42
N ALA A 683 -17.86 4.72 -12.20
CA ALA A 683 -18.06 4.65 -13.65
C ALA A 683 -16.81 4.12 -14.38
N GLU A 684 -15.62 4.50 -13.95
CA GLU A 684 -14.37 3.99 -14.51
C GLU A 684 -14.25 2.47 -14.32
N THR A 685 -14.70 1.95 -13.15
CA THR A 685 -14.56 0.54 -12.76
C THR A 685 -15.76 -0.34 -13.14
N GLY A 686 -16.83 0.26 -13.68
CA GLY A 686 -18.09 -0.43 -14.00
C GLY A 686 -18.95 -0.77 -12.78
N LEU A 687 -18.63 -0.22 -11.60
CA LEU A 687 -19.43 -0.35 -10.38
C LEU A 687 -20.65 0.60 -10.38
N ASP A 688 -20.72 1.55 -11.31
CA ASP A 688 -21.85 2.47 -11.49
C ASP A 688 -23.18 1.75 -11.77
N ARG A 689 -23.13 0.53 -12.33
CA ARG A 689 -24.29 -0.37 -12.47
C ARG A 689 -24.97 -0.72 -11.16
N PHE A 690 -24.28 -0.60 -10.04
CA PHE A 690 -24.80 -0.83 -8.70
C PHE A 690 -25.28 0.45 -8.00
N ILE A 691 -25.07 1.62 -8.61
CA ILE A 691 -25.58 2.90 -8.09
C ILE A 691 -27.11 2.98 -8.31
N SER A 692 -27.84 3.33 -7.27
CA SER A 692 -29.28 3.56 -7.36
C SER A 692 -29.59 5.02 -7.70
N TRP A 693 -29.61 5.33 -8.97
CA TRP A 693 -29.86 6.70 -9.46
C TRP A 693 -31.26 7.25 -9.15
N THR A 694 -32.21 6.37 -8.82
CA THR A 694 -33.62 6.72 -8.58
C THR A 694 -34.00 6.79 -7.12
N LYS A 695 -33.07 6.52 -6.18
CA LYS A 695 -33.36 6.62 -4.75
C LYS A 695 -33.47 8.09 -4.33
N ASN A 696 -34.31 8.35 -3.33
CA ASN A 696 -34.56 9.71 -2.85
C ASN A 696 -33.47 10.27 -1.97
N ALA A 697 -32.71 9.39 -1.29
CA ALA A 697 -31.62 9.83 -0.42
C ALA A 697 -30.49 10.44 -1.26
N ASP A 698 -29.99 11.58 -0.77
CA ASP A 698 -28.77 12.19 -1.28
C ASP A 698 -27.57 11.47 -0.67
N PHE A 699 -26.99 10.55 -1.42
CA PHE A 699 -25.85 9.77 -0.95
C PHE A 699 -24.52 10.53 -1.15
N VAL A 700 -23.55 10.21 -0.31
CA VAL A 700 -22.21 10.81 -0.40
C VAL A 700 -21.60 10.58 -1.79
N GLY A 701 -21.14 11.67 -2.42
CA GLY A 701 -20.55 11.64 -3.77
C GLY A 701 -21.56 11.65 -4.93
N ARG A 702 -22.87 11.76 -4.67
CA ARG A 702 -23.90 11.73 -5.70
C ARG A 702 -23.70 12.79 -6.79
N ALA A 703 -23.48 14.05 -6.40
CA ALA A 703 -23.32 15.13 -7.35
C ALA A 703 -22.11 14.90 -8.29
N ALA A 704 -21.00 14.41 -7.78
CA ALA A 704 -19.83 14.08 -8.57
C ALA A 704 -20.10 12.91 -9.52
N ALA A 705 -20.74 11.84 -9.04
CA ALA A 705 -21.10 10.68 -9.85
C ALA A 705 -22.11 11.01 -10.95
N GLU A 706 -23.11 11.88 -10.68
CA GLU A 706 -24.05 12.37 -11.69
C GLU A 706 -23.38 13.24 -12.76
N ALA A 707 -22.43 14.11 -12.34
CA ALA A 707 -21.65 14.93 -13.27
C ALA A 707 -20.77 14.06 -14.19
N GLU A 708 -20.11 13.05 -13.63
CA GLU A 708 -19.33 12.09 -14.41
C GLU A 708 -20.20 11.28 -15.37
N ARG A 709 -21.36 10.81 -14.91
CA ARG A 709 -22.32 10.09 -15.75
C ARG A 709 -22.79 10.91 -16.95
N ALA A 710 -22.96 12.22 -16.78
CA ALA A 710 -23.35 13.12 -17.87
C ALA A 710 -22.21 13.35 -18.88
N LYS A 711 -20.96 13.37 -18.42
CA LYS A 711 -19.76 13.60 -19.24
C LYS A 711 -19.20 12.30 -19.85
N GLY A 712 -19.38 11.18 -19.19
CA GLY A 712 -18.66 9.92 -19.38
C GLY A 712 -17.38 9.84 -18.57
N PRO A 713 -16.91 8.62 -18.22
CA PRO A 713 -15.70 8.40 -17.45
C PRO A 713 -14.45 8.75 -18.27
N ALA A 714 -13.35 9.11 -17.59
CA ALA A 714 -12.08 9.41 -18.24
C ALA A 714 -11.40 8.14 -18.81
N ARG A 715 -11.65 6.99 -18.19
CA ARG A 715 -11.13 5.67 -18.57
C ARG A 715 -12.17 4.59 -18.24
N GLN A 716 -11.99 3.40 -18.79
CA GLN A 716 -12.87 2.26 -18.51
C GLN A 716 -12.03 1.02 -18.23
N LEU A 717 -12.45 0.27 -17.23
CA LEU A 717 -11.87 -1.05 -16.91
C LEU A 717 -12.23 -2.03 -18.02
N CYS A 718 -11.21 -2.72 -18.55
CA CYS A 718 -11.29 -3.70 -19.60
C CYS A 718 -10.54 -4.97 -19.21
N ALA A 719 -10.82 -6.06 -19.89
CA ALA A 719 -10.05 -7.30 -19.80
C ALA A 719 -9.30 -7.56 -21.11
N PHE A 720 -8.17 -8.24 -20.98
CA PHE A 720 -7.30 -8.58 -22.12
C PHE A 720 -6.91 -10.06 -22.03
N ILE A 721 -7.05 -10.77 -23.14
CA ILE A 721 -6.48 -12.11 -23.32
C ILE A 721 -5.08 -11.89 -23.86
N VAL A 722 -4.06 -12.28 -23.07
CA VAL A 722 -2.66 -11.99 -23.35
C VAL A 722 -1.97 -13.24 -23.89
N ASP A 723 -1.20 -13.09 -24.97
CA ASP A 723 -0.34 -14.13 -25.49
C ASP A 723 0.97 -14.20 -24.67
N ALA A 724 0.88 -14.85 -23.52
CA ALA A 724 1.96 -14.99 -22.56
C ALA A 724 2.19 -16.46 -22.19
N ASP A 725 3.44 -16.89 -22.28
CA ASP A 725 3.86 -18.29 -22.08
C ASP A 725 4.52 -18.55 -20.72
N ASP A 726 5.23 -17.57 -20.15
CA ASP A 726 6.07 -17.74 -18.97
C ASP A 726 5.79 -16.76 -17.82
N ALA A 727 5.30 -15.55 -18.13
CA ALA A 727 5.04 -14.49 -17.19
C ALA A 727 3.71 -13.82 -17.51
N ASP A 728 2.89 -13.62 -16.50
CA ASP A 728 1.59 -12.95 -16.59
C ASP A 728 1.71 -11.48 -16.12
N ALA A 729 0.76 -10.62 -16.47
CA ALA A 729 0.70 -9.28 -15.92
C ALA A 729 0.39 -9.32 -14.42
N HIS A 730 0.96 -8.40 -13.65
CA HIS A 730 0.75 -8.26 -12.21
C HIS A 730 0.08 -6.95 -11.82
N GLY A 731 0.30 -5.91 -12.62
CA GLY A 731 -0.20 -4.56 -12.45
C GLY A 731 0.83 -3.51 -12.87
N TYR A 732 0.32 -2.41 -13.39
CA TYR A 732 1.07 -1.26 -13.91
C TYR A 732 1.86 -1.50 -15.21
N GLU A 733 1.76 -2.66 -15.84
CA GLU A 733 2.29 -2.85 -17.21
C GLU A 733 1.58 -1.90 -18.17
N PRO A 734 2.32 -1.15 -19.01
CA PRO A 734 1.73 -0.25 -19.99
C PRO A 734 1.05 -1.02 -21.11
N ILE A 735 -0.11 -0.52 -21.51
CA ILE A 735 -0.86 -1.01 -22.68
C ILE A 735 -0.56 -0.09 -23.85
N TRP A 736 -0.04 -0.68 -24.91
CA TRP A 736 0.42 0.00 -26.11
C TRP A 736 -0.57 -0.19 -27.25
N LEU A 737 -0.84 0.90 -27.98
CA LEU A 737 -1.60 0.89 -29.22
C LEU A 737 -0.90 1.81 -30.22
N ASP A 738 -0.62 1.31 -31.42
CA ASP A 738 0.05 2.06 -32.49
C ASP A 738 1.36 2.75 -32.03
N GLY A 739 2.14 2.06 -31.22
CA GLY A 739 3.44 2.57 -30.72
C GLY A 739 3.36 3.62 -29.59
N SER A 740 2.18 3.82 -29.02
CA SER A 740 1.97 4.77 -27.92
C SER A 740 1.36 4.08 -26.70
N VAL A 741 1.76 4.48 -25.50
CA VAL A 741 1.13 4.03 -24.26
C VAL A 741 -0.25 4.69 -24.14
N VAL A 742 -1.31 3.87 -24.13
CA VAL A 742 -2.69 4.34 -24.06
C VAL A 742 -3.39 3.98 -22.76
N GLY A 743 -2.82 3.08 -21.97
CA GLY A 743 -3.39 2.63 -20.70
C GLY A 743 -2.41 1.79 -19.89
N PHE A 744 -2.91 1.13 -18.88
CA PHE A 744 -2.11 0.31 -17.99
C PHE A 744 -2.92 -0.85 -17.40
N CYS A 745 -2.25 -1.94 -17.06
CA CYS A 745 -2.84 -3.06 -16.34
C CYS A 745 -3.00 -2.73 -14.86
N THR A 746 -4.06 -3.22 -14.25
CA THR A 746 -4.32 -3.11 -12.80
C THR A 746 -4.01 -4.41 -12.07
N SER A 747 -4.27 -5.53 -12.73
CA SER A 747 -3.92 -6.87 -12.26
C SER A 747 -3.91 -7.85 -13.42
N GLY A 748 -3.46 -9.06 -13.16
CA GLY A 748 -3.53 -10.13 -14.13
C GLY A 748 -3.15 -11.47 -13.48
N GLY A 749 -2.97 -12.46 -14.33
CA GLY A 749 -2.60 -13.80 -13.94
C GLY A 749 -3.09 -14.84 -14.94
N PHE A 750 -2.84 -16.11 -14.62
CA PHE A 750 -3.26 -17.22 -15.45
C PHE A 750 -4.63 -17.77 -15.04
N SER A 751 -5.57 -17.79 -15.96
CA SER A 751 -6.82 -18.53 -15.83
C SER A 751 -6.58 -20.01 -16.08
N HIS A 752 -6.51 -20.79 -15.04
CA HIS A 752 -6.32 -22.24 -15.16
C HIS A 752 -7.52 -22.95 -15.76
N HIS A 753 -8.73 -22.38 -15.61
CA HIS A 753 -9.93 -22.95 -16.23
C HIS A 753 -9.98 -22.70 -17.74
N MET A 754 -9.69 -21.48 -18.17
CA MET A 754 -9.71 -21.09 -19.57
C MET A 754 -8.40 -21.37 -20.30
N ASN A 755 -7.35 -21.77 -19.56
CA ASN A 755 -6.00 -21.98 -20.07
C ASN A 755 -5.46 -20.76 -20.84
N ALA A 756 -5.60 -19.58 -20.25
CA ALA A 756 -5.23 -18.31 -20.87
C ALA A 756 -4.66 -17.34 -19.84
N SER A 757 -3.69 -16.52 -20.26
CA SER A 757 -3.26 -15.37 -19.49
C SER A 757 -4.28 -14.24 -19.65
N ILE A 758 -4.72 -13.66 -18.53
CA ILE A 758 -5.70 -12.57 -18.50
C ILE A 758 -5.10 -11.39 -17.75
N ALA A 759 -5.23 -10.19 -18.31
CA ALA A 759 -4.97 -8.94 -17.62
C ALA A 759 -6.25 -8.12 -17.51
N LEU A 760 -6.41 -7.39 -16.41
CA LEU A 760 -7.39 -6.31 -16.26
C LEU A 760 -6.64 -4.98 -16.34
N GLY A 761 -7.26 -3.95 -16.92
CA GLY A 761 -6.58 -2.67 -17.06
C GLY A 761 -7.51 -1.57 -17.58
N PHE A 762 -7.02 -0.36 -17.52
CA PHE A 762 -7.78 0.82 -17.95
C PHE A 762 -7.36 1.30 -19.32
N LEU A 763 -8.36 1.59 -20.15
CA LEU A 763 -8.20 2.31 -21.42
C LEU A 763 -9.09 3.57 -21.43
N PRO A 764 -8.66 4.64 -22.12
CA PRO A 764 -9.56 5.74 -22.49
C PRO A 764 -10.74 5.21 -23.33
N PRO A 765 -11.95 5.77 -23.16
CA PRO A 765 -13.17 5.24 -23.80
C PRO A 765 -13.11 5.07 -25.31
N GLN A 766 -12.37 5.95 -26.02
CA GLN A 766 -12.20 5.87 -27.47
C GLN A 766 -11.44 4.62 -27.96
N HIS A 767 -10.66 3.98 -27.10
CA HIS A 767 -9.90 2.76 -27.41
C HIS A 767 -10.60 1.48 -26.89
N VAL A 768 -11.76 1.61 -26.24
CA VAL A 768 -12.51 0.49 -25.67
C VAL A 768 -13.41 -0.14 -26.75
N LYS A 769 -12.87 -1.09 -27.50
CA LYS A 769 -13.58 -1.76 -28.59
C LYS A 769 -13.37 -3.27 -28.50
N GLU A 770 -14.47 -4.03 -28.48
CA GLU A 770 -14.41 -5.51 -28.47
C GLU A 770 -13.55 -6.04 -29.61
N GLY A 771 -12.61 -6.94 -29.29
CA GLY A 771 -11.68 -7.52 -30.24
C GLY A 771 -10.54 -6.58 -30.68
N GLN A 772 -10.32 -5.44 -29.97
CA GLN A 772 -9.18 -4.55 -30.25
C GLN A 772 -7.88 -5.25 -29.86
N ASP A 773 -6.98 -5.38 -30.81
CA ASP A 773 -5.61 -5.84 -30.55
C ASP A 773 -4.78 -4.68 -29.98
N VAL A 774 -4.00 -5.00 -28.95
CA VAL A 774 -3.06 -4.12 -28.26
C VAL A 774 -1.81 -4.91 -27.93
N GLU A 775 -0.79 -4.24 -27.42
CA GLU A 775 0.39 -4.89 -26.85
C GLU A 775 0.52 -4.52 -25.37
N ILE A 776 0.96 -5.46 -24.54
CA ILE A 776 1.24 -5.25 -23.12
C ILE A 776 2.72 -5.57 -22.88
N GLU A 777 3.45 -4.64 -22.31
CA GLU A 777 4.87 -4.82 -22.00
C GLU A 777 5.04 -5.55 -20.66
N ILE A 778 5.41 -6.83 -20.71
CA ILE A 778 5.64 -7.68 -19.54
C ILE A 778 7.12 -8.06 -19.50
N LEU A 779 7.84 -7.66 -18.45
CA LEU A 779 9.28 -7.91 -18.26
C LEU A 779 10.10 -7.53 -19.52
N GLY A 780 9.85 -6.33 -20.05
CA GLY A 780 10.52 -5.79 -21.23
C GLY A 780 10.15 -6.44 -22.56
N LYS A 781 9.21 -7.39 -22.59
CA LYS A 781 8.71 -8.05 -23.81
C LYS A 781 7.33 -7.53 -24.17
N MET A 782 7.16 -7.12 -25.42
CA MET A 782 5.86 -6.75 -25.96
C MET A 782 5.05 -8.01 -26.24
N ARG A 783 3.94 -8.19 -25.54
CA ARG A 783 3.02 -9.32 -25.65
C ARG A 783 1.75 -8.88 -26.37
N ARG A 784 1.35 -9.60 -27.40
CA ARG A 784 0.06 -9.35 -28.06
C ARG A 784 -1.08 -9.63 -27.10
N ALA A 785 -2.08 -8.78 -27.10
CA ALA A 785 -3.26 -8.97 -26.28
C ALA A 785 -4.51 -8.50 -27.03
N THR A 786 -5.63 -9.18 -26.80
CA THR A 786 -6.91 -8.82 -27.39
C THR A 786 -7.88 -8.38 -26.30
N MET A 787 -8.41 -7.17 -26.42
CA MET A 787 -9.38 -6.60 -25.46
C MET A 787 -10.73 -7.29 -25.60
N THR A 788 -11.36 -7.62 -24.47
CA THR A 788 -12.73 -8.17 -24.42
C THR A 788 -13.52 -7.56 -23.26
N LYS A 789 -14.83 -7.41 -23.46
CA LYS A 789 -15.80 -7.00 -22.43
C LYS A 789 -16.59 -8.18 -21.87
N THR A 790 -16.55 -9.30 -22.58
CA THR A 790 -17.35 -10.48 -22.25
C THR A 790 -16.53 -11.42 -21.37
N PRO A 791 -16.97 -11.70 -20.12
CA PRO A 791 -16.29 -12.67 -19.28
C PRO A 791 -16.11 -14.01 -19.96
N LEU A 792 -14.94 -14.62 -19.78
CA LEU A 792 -14.59 -15.87 -20.47
C LEU A 792 -15.37 -17.06 -19.91
N PHE A 793 -15.77 -17.00 -18.65
CA PHE A 793 -16.54 -18.04 -18.00
C PHE A 793 -17.93 -17.55 -17.65
N ASP A 794 -18.96 -18.33 -17.97
CA ASP A 794 -20.37 -18.10 -17.56
C ASP A 794 -20.79 -16.63 -17.72
N ALA A 795 -20.61 -16.09 -18.94
CA ALA A 795 -20.85 -14.67 -19.25
C ALA A 795 -22.23 -14.17 -18.77
N ASP A 796 -23.26 -14.99 -18.91
CA ASP A 796 -24.62 -14.69 -18.49
C ASP A 796 -24.88 -14.90 -16.98
N GLY A 797 -23.91 -15.46 -16.25
CA GLY A 797 -24.04 -15.74 -14.83
C GLY A 797 -25.06 -16.86 -14.51
N ALA A 798 -25.28 -17.79 -15.43
CA ALA A 798 -26.25 -18.88 -15.27
C ALA A 798 -25.83 -19.82 -14.14
N ARG A 799 -24.55 -20.21 -14.06
CA ARG A 799 -24.02 -21.07 -13.00
C ARG A 799 -24.09 -20.39 -11.63
N MET A 800 -23.76 -19.13 -11.56
CA MET A 800 -23.80 -18.34 -10.32
C MET A 800 -25.24 -18.17 -9.81
N ARG A 801 -26.23 -18.08 -10.73
CA ARG A 801 -27.65 -17.89 -10.40
C ARG A 801 -28.43 -19.21 -10.29
N GLY A 802 -27.92 -20.31 -10.83
CA GLY A 802 -28.55 -21.62 -11.00
C GLY A 802 -28.85 -22.45 -9.78
#